data_1c96b309e1ecfc4bcf7f662ad77e9c31
#
_entry.id   1c96b309e1ecfc4bcf7f662ad77e9c31
#
_cell.length_a   1.000
_cell.length_b   1.000
_cell.length_c   1.000
_cell.angle_alpha   90.00
_cell.angle_beta   90.00
_cell.angle_gamma   90.00
#
_symmetry.space_group_name_H-M   'P 1'
#
loop_
_entity.id
_entity.type
_entity.pdbx_description
1 polymer ?
#
loop_
_entity_poly.entity_id
_entity_poly.type
_entity_poly.pdbx_seq_one_letter_code
_entity_poly.pdbx_strand_id
1 'polypeptide(L)'
;MLGWSQKRQLVQQLKTAAIAMGSLRRVGREPGTELRDILSSTDDCCRLQLSAERYDFYHQIFDGLLQVLGRDWQQMAAAERKESSALCQDILDVAIKAMQKEKCRRIILFMPYKASMWDSLESVWLAAEADESCEAYVMPIPYFERKTDYTFGTMHYEGALFPDYVPILDYQHVTLAEMHPEVIYIHNPYDNGNMATSVAPQYYSEELKKYTDILVYIPYFATAGGMGDGQRFCFAYQNVDYIIVQAESLKEFYDPQVDRAKILPLGSPKFDRIVRICKERPEPPAAWKSRLAGKTVYFYNTSLAGMINNPWAFLKKMEYVFRTFEKHPEACLLWRPHPLLETTFRSMRKDFLPFFHQLKQYYLEHQIGIYDDTPDIDTAIAWSDVYIGDSGTSVTSLFGVAGKPMFIFNNLIDRLPEPEDWRGNLNLTDNLKWIVTGNNDLLWSPKMDGQYEFYCNLSAYTSGAYYGRVFETEDYVVICPANGQEILLVADHRVVRRIPLHDRCSTAARFAGAWQIGPYIFLIPIRYPAIVRYDIMNGQLDYIDGYADVIAQEVDGSWTVGGSCVWQDMLAIASPTDGRILLIDAVTLQVELLNLDEQDENGCLVLMPDGEEIWCLPRKGYTIRCWNPRTGTIKVYADVPENFHSEHVPLRFECEMNPWSSLTVAGDTVYLAPFWGNRFLKLDKSTGEFSEWQVPFKATCRTDNGYLPVWGCAGFLDKEKIYYIPERRVYRFNGRTNQFIEYPLALEPASRQKLRKGFGRISEWLRYGCLEDAYNTLEDFLQRGFAEQGFSRSAQLEAYSEIAAHIDGTAGIAIHQYISEQLDAKKGGER
;
A
#
# COMPACT_ATOMS: atom_id res chain seq x y z
N MET A 1 -28.28 -20.45 27.87
CA MET A 1 -27.13 -21.35 27.65
C MET A 1 -25.98 -20.91 28.53
N LEU A 2 -25.23 -21.89 29.04
CA LEU A 2 -24.09 -21.63 29.95
C LEU A 2 -22.99 -20.85 29.27
N GLY A 3 -22.36 -19.91 29.96
CA GLY A 3 -21.17 -19.24 29.46
C GLY A 3 -19.91 -20.12 29.58
N TRP A 4 -18.94 -19.96 28.70
CA TRP A 4 -17.67 -20.72 28.76
C TRP A 4 -16.91 -20.49 30.09
N SER A 5 -16.77 -19.23 30.48
CA SER A 5 -16.12 -18.88 31.76
C SER A 5 -16.81 -19.51 32.94
N GLN A 6 -18.15 -19.48 32.96
CA GLN A 6 -18.99 -20.10 34.00
C GLN A 6 -18.81 -21.62 34.00
N LYS A 7 -18.86 -22.26 32.83
CA LYS A 7 -18.63 -23.71 32.72
C LYS A 7 -17.25 -24.10 33.23
N ARG A 8 -16.21 -23.34 32.87
CA ARG A 8 -14.84 -23.56 33.36
C ARG A 8 -14.74 -23.47 34.87
N GLN A 9 -15.39 -22.46 35.46
CA GLN A 9 -15.47 -22.30 36.92
C GLN A 9 -16.15 -23.49 37.57
N LEU A 10 -17.29 -23.93 37.05
CA LEU A 10 -18.02 -25.09 37.57
C LEU A 10 -17.22 -26.39 37.48
N VAL A 11 -16.58 -26.63 36.33
CA VAL A 11 -15.67 -27.80 36.15
C VAL A 11 -14.49 -27.73 37.13
N GLN A 12 -13.92 -26.54 37.36
CA GLN A 12 -12.80 -26.38 38.31
C GLN A 12 -13.24 -26.61 39.76
N GLN A 13 -14.40 -26.13 40.16
CA GLN A 13 -14.99 -26.40 41.48
C GLN A 13 -15.22 -27.91 41.68
N LEU A 14 -15.80 -28.61 40.70
CA LEU A 14 -15.98 -30.06 40.74
C LEU A 14 -14.64 -30.82 40.78
N LYS A 15 -13.63 -30.41 40.05
CA LYS A 15 -12.28 -30.99 40.13
C LYS A 15 -11.66 -30.78 41.50
N THR A 16 -11.82 -29.59 42.07
CA THR A 16 -11.32 -29.30 43.43
C THR A 16 -12.02 -30.21 44.47
N ALA A 17 -13.33 -30.40 44.35
CA ALA A 17 -14.08 -31.35 45.17
C ALA A 17 -13.58 -32.80 45.01
N ALA A 18 -13.32 -33.22 43.76
CA ALA A 18 -12.77 -34.55 43.48
C ALA A 18 -11.35 -34.77 44.06
N ILE A 19 -10.49 -33.75 43.99
CA ILE A 19 -9.14 -33.81 44.62
C ILE A 19 -9.27 -33.89 46.16
N ALA A 20 -10.11 -33.09 46.76
CA ALA A 20 -10.40 -33.11 48.22
C ALA A 20 -10.88 -34.49 48.63
N MET A 21 -11.82 -35.08 47.89
CA MET A 21 -12.34 -36.43 48.11
C MET A 21 -11.28 -37.52 47.98
N GLY A 22 -10.41 -37.43 46.96
CA GLY A 22 -9.26 -38.35 46.77
C GLY A 22 -8.22 -38.29 47.92
N SER A 23 -8.03 -37.12 48.52
CA SER A 23 -7.16 -36.94 49.68
C SER A 23 -7.74 -37.59 50.95
N LEU A 24 -9.05 -37.49 51.16
CA LEU A 24 -9.74 -38.17 52.24
C LEU A 24 -9.62 -39.69 52.16
N ARG A 25 -9.69 -40.21 50.94
CA ARG A 25 -9.48 -41.66 50.68
C ARG A 25 -8.11 -42.16 51.09
N ARG A 26 -7.07 -41.32 50.96
CA ARG A 26 -5.68 -41.68 51.31
C ARG A 26 -5.41 -41.55 52.81
N VAL A 27 -6.01 -40.58 53.48
CA VAL A 27 -5.68 -40.23 54.85
C VAL A 27 -6.69 -40.79 55.89
N GLY A 28 -7.87 -41.28 55.46
CA GLY A 28 -8.92 -41.85 56.30
C GLY A 28 -9.58 -40.85 57.26
N ARG A 29 -9.47 -39.52 56.97
CA ARG A 29 -10.07 -38.45 57.79
C ARG A 29 -11.51 -38.20 57.36
N GLU A 30 -12.23 -37.52 58.22
CA GLU A 30 -13.61 -37.06 58.01
C GLU A 30 -13.63 -36.01 56.91
N PRO A 31 -14.70 -36.00 56.04
CA PRO A 31 -14.87 -34.91 55.04
C PRO A 31 -15.02 -33.57 55.79
N GLY A 32 -14.14 -32.64 55.49
CA GLY A 32 -14.18 -31.30 56.08
C GLY A 32 -15.39 -30.50 55.57
N THR A 33 -15.74 -29.41 56.26
CA THR A 33 -16.78 -28.46 55.89
C THR A 33 -16.51 -27.87 54.51
N GLU A 34 -15.24 -27.67 54.18
CA GLU A 34 -14.75 -27.12 52.90
C GLU A 34 -15.30 -27.87 51.64
N LEU A 35 -15.35 -29.21 51.68
CA LEU A 35 -15.90 -29.99 50.55
C LEU A 35 -17.43 -29.80 50.42
N ARG A 36 -18.14 -29.69 51.53
CA ARG A 36 -19.59 -29.41 51.53
C ARG A 36 -19.87 -27.99 51.00
N ASP A 37 -19.07 -27.01 51.43
CA ASP A 37 -19.18 -25.64 51.00
C ASP A 37 -18.93 -25.50 49.45
N ILE A 38 -17.93 -26.22 48.91
CA ILE A 38 -17.67 -26.26 47.47
C ILE A 38 -18.90 -26.84 46.73
N LEU A 39 -19.45 -27.96 47.17
CA LEU A 39 -20.59 -28.59 46.50
C LEU A 39 -21.86 -27.73 46.58
N SER A 40 -22.14 -27.13 47.76
CA SER A 40 -23.27 -26.21 47.91
C SER A 40 -23.15 -24.96 47.05
N SER A 41 -21.95 -24.37 47.01
CA SER A 41 -21.64 -23.22 46.12
C SER A 41 -21.78 -23.58 44.66
N THR A 42 -21.36 -24.79 44.25
CA THR A 42 -21.49 -25.29 42.90
C THR A 42 -22.94 -25.51 42.53
N ASP A 43 -23.78 -26.05 43.43
CA ASP A 43 -25.20 -26.22 43.21
C ASP A 43 -25.92 -24.87 43.03
N ASP A 44 -25.62 -23.91 43.91
CA ASP A 44 -26.18 -22.56 43.79
C ASP A 44 -25.79 -21.89 42.45
N CYS A 45 -24.54 -22.06 42.00
CA CYS A 45 -24.11 -21.58 40.70
C CYS A 45 -24.84 -22.29 39.54
N CYS A 46 -25.04 -23.61 39.62
CA CYS A 46 -25.81 -24.38 38.64
C CYS A 46 -27.26 -23.91 38.57
N ARG A 47 -27.90 -23.60 39.70
CA ARG A 47 -29.27 -23.09 39.80
C ARG A 47 -29.44 -21.77 39.05
N LEU A 48 -28.46 -20.88 39.13
CA LEU A 48 -28.50 -19.55 38.51
C LEU A 48 -28.19 -19.57 36.99
N GLN A 49 -27.46 -20.57 36.54
CA GLN A 49 -26.84 -20.56 35.21
C GLN A 49 -27.39 -21.61 34.24
N LEU A 50 -27.98 -22.70 34.73
CA LEU A 50 -28.51 -23.78 33.90
C LEU A 50 -30.02 -23.65 33.69
N SER A 51 -30.57 -24.35 32.69
CA SER A 51 -32.02 -24.52 32.54
C SER A 51 -32.54 -25.40 33.66
N ALA A 52 -33.84 -25.27 34.00
CA ALA A 52 -34.46 -26.03 35.10
C ALA A 52 -34.19 -27.53 34.98
N GLU A 53 -34.38 -28.11 33.77
CA GLU A 53 -34.11 -29.55 33.49
C GLU A 53 -32.66 -29.95 33.76
N ARG A 54 -31.69 -29.10 33.32
CA ARG A 54 -30.26 -29.38 33.52
C ARG A 54 -29.84 -29.14 34.99
N TYR A 55 -30.42 -28.14 35.66
CA TYR A 55 -30.21 -27.92 37.07
C TYR A 55 -30.71 -29.12 37.92
N ASP A 56 -31.93 -29.62 37.66
CA ASP A 56 -32.45 -30.77 38.36
C ASP A 56 -31.53 -31.99 38.30
N PHE A 57 -30.92 -32.23 37.13
CA PHE A 57 -29.92 -33.29 36.91
C PHE A 57 -28.70 -33.14 37.83
N TYR A 58 -28.11 -31.96 37.90
CA TYR A 58 -26.92 -31.71 38.75
C TYR A 58 -27.29 -31.62 40.20
N HIS A 59 -28.43 -31.03 40.54
CA HIS A 59 -28.92 -30.91 41.90
C HIS A 59 -29.12 -32.31 42.54
N GLN A 60 -29.70 -33.25 41.81
CA GLN A 60 -29.84 -34.65 42.31
C GLN A 60 -28.44 -35.28 42.58
N ILE A 61 -27.45 -35.00 41.79
CA ILE A 61 -26.07 -35.46 42.00
C ILE A 61 -25.48 -34.83 43.27
N PHE A 62 -25.61 -33.53 43.44
CA PHE A 62 -25.05 -32.79 44.57
C PHE A 62 -25.76 -33.14 45.86
N ASP A 63 -27.09 -33.24 45.83
CA ASP A 63 -27.86 -33.66 47.01
C ASP A 63 -27.46 -35.07 47.46
N GLY A 64 -27.33 -36.01 46.52
CA GLY A 64 -26.84 -37.35 46.82
C GLY A 64 -25.43 -37.36 47.41
N LEU A 65 -24.53 -36.57 46.90
CA LEU A 65 -23.19 -36.40 47.46
C LEU A 65 -23.20 -35.81 48.87
N LEU A 66 -24.00 -34.74 49.09
CA LEU A 66 -24.16 -34.08 50.38
C LEU A 66 -24.76 -34.99 51.43
N GLN A 67 -25.73 -35.86 51.04
CA GLN A 67 -26.31 -36.89 51.93
C GLN A 67 -25.25 -37.90 52.36
N VAL A 68 -24.39 -38.37 51.45
CA VAL A 68 -23.29 -39.30 51.80
C VAL A 68 -22.27 -38.61 52.69
N LEU A 69 -21.93 -37.39 52.43
CA LEU A 69 -20.98 -36.58 53.22
C LEU A 69 -21.54 -36.16 54.58
N GLY A 70 -22.88 -36.16 54.76
CA GLY A 70 -23.60 -35.84 55.96
C GLY A 70 -23.64 -36.99 56.96
N ARG A 71 -23.23 -38.22 56.58
CA ARG A 71 -23.18 -39.38 57.50
C ARG A 71 -22.10 -39.18 58.55
N ASP A 72 -22.26 -39.88 59.67
CA ASP A 72 -21.23 -39.89 60.76
C ASP A 72 -20.05 -40.80 60.40
N TRP A 73 -19.04 -40.21 59.78
CA TRP A 73 -17.87 -40.89 59.28
C TRP A 73 -16.99 -41.46 60.40
N GLN A 74 -17.13 -40.97 61.61
CA GLN A 74 -16.37 -41.48 62.77
C GLN A 74 -16.91 -42.85 63.21
N GLN A 75 -18.22 -43.07 63.04
CA GLN A 75 -18.82 -44.35 63.41
C GLN A 75 -18.82 -45.43 62.34
N MET A 76 -18.47 -45.02 61.08
CA MET A 76 -18.39 -45.98 59.97
C MET A 76 -17.17 -46.90 60.08
N ALA A 77 -17.29 -48.16 59.66
CA ALA A 77 -16.19 -49.07 59.48
C ALA A 77 -15.20 -48.57 58.41
N ALA A 78 -13.91 -48.90 58.56
CA ALA A 78 -12.88 -48.47 57.60
C ALA A 78 -13.17 -48.91 56.16
N ALA A 79 -13.72 -50.08 55.96
CA ALA A 79 -14.15 -50.60 54.64
C ALA A 79 -15.29 -49.76 54.02
N GLU A 80 -16.30 -49.49 54.86
CA GLU A 80 -17.47 -48.67 54.43
C GLU A 80 -17.07 -47.22 54.13
N ARG A 81 -16.18 -46.61 54.87
CA ARG A 81 -15.60 -45.29 54.58
C ARG A 81 -14.88 -45.28 53.20
N LYS A 82 -14.09 -46.33 52.98
CA LYS A 82 -13.38 -46.47 51.70
C LYS A 82 -14.31 -46.66 50.53
N GLU A 83 -15.38 -47.44 50.69
CA GLU A 83 -16.40 -47.66 49.65
C GLU A 83 -17.20 -46.39 49.36
N SER A 84 -17.70 -45.70 50.41
CA SER A 84 -18.42 -44.42 50.27
C SER A 84 -17.53 -43.34 49.62
N SER A 85 -16.27 -43.24 49.98
CA SER A 85 -15.37 -42.31 49.33
C SER A 85 -15.09 -42.63 47.86
N ALA A 86 -14.97 -43.93 47.50
CA ALA A 86 -14.83 -44.35 46.11
C ALA A 86 -16.08 -44.01 45.28
N LEU A 87 -17.25 -44.30 45.81
CA LEU A 87 -18.53 -43.98 45.16
C LEU A 87 -18.69 -42.47 44.93
N CYS A 88 -18.39 -41.64 45.94
CA CYS A 88 -18.42 -40.18 45.76
C CYS A 88 -17.43 -39.69 44.70
N GLN A 89 -16.24 -40.29 44.63
CA GLN A 89 -15.26 -39.99 43.62
C GLN A 89 -15.80 -40.30 42.20
N ASP A 90 -16.38 -41.51 42.04
CA ASP A 90 -16.94 -41.94 40.74
C ASP A 90 -18.12 -41.05 40.32
N ILE A 91 -18.96 -40.62 41.23
CA ILE A 91 -20.07 -39.69 41.00
C ILE A 91 -19.55 -38.31 40.58
N LEU A 92 -18.52 -37.79 41.26
CA LEU A 92 -17.86 -36.51 40.90
C LEU A 92 -17.25 -36.59 39.51
N ASP A 93 -16.56 -37.69 39.18
CA ASP A 93 -16.00 -37.89 37.85
C ASP A 93 -17.07 -37.93 36.76
N VAL A 94 -18.25 -38.51 37.06
CA VAL A 94 -19.41 -38.47 36.14
C VAL A 94 -19.92 -37.04 36.00
N ALA A 95 -20.08 -36.30 37.11
CA ALA A 95 -20.51 -34.92 37.10
C ALA A 95 -19.58 -33.99 36.31
N ILE A 96 -18.24 -34.18 36.48
CA ILE A 96 -17.21 -33.45 35.74
C ILE A 96 -17.37 -33.70 34.24
N LYS A 97 -17.48 -35.00 33.86
CA LYS A 97 -17.63 -35.37 32.42
C LYS A 97 -18.93 -34.84 31.84
N ALA A 98 -20.02 -34.84 32.60
CA ALA A 98 -21.29 -34.27 32.16
C ALA A 98 -21.20 -32.75 31.99
N MET A 99 -20.63 -32.05 33.00
CA MET A 99 -20.44 -30.59 32.92
C MET A 99 -19.52 -30.17 31.74
N GLN A 100 -18.48 -30.93 31.45
CA GLN A 100 -17.62 -30.70 30.32
C GLN A 100 -18.35 -30.80 28.96
N LYS A 101 -19.44 -31.59 28.90
CA LYS A 101 -20.26 -31.75 27.70
C LYS A 101 -21.43 -30.76 27.59
N GLU A 102 -21.68 -29.92 28.63
CA GLU A 102 -22.73 -28.90 28.54
C GLU A 102 -22.51 -27.97 27.38
N LYS A 103 -23.60 -27.66 26.65
CA LYS A 103 -23.58 -26.68 25.58
C LYS A 103 -23.37 -25.27 26.13
N CYS A 104 -22.39 -24.57 25.60
CA CYS A 104 -22.16 -23.16 25.88
C CYS A 104 -22.79 -22.27 24.81
N ARG A 105 -22.93 -20.97 25.14
CA ARG A 105 -23.05 -19.94 24.11
C ARG A 105 -21.87 -20.03 23.17
N ARG A 106 -22.03 -19.55 21.93
CA ARG A 106 -20.94 -19.53 20.93
C ARG A 106 -19.80 -18.68 21.44
N ILE A 107 -18.59 -19.20 21.36
CA ILE A 107 -17.40 -18.47 21.79
C ILE A 107 -16.79 -17.81 20.55
N ILE A 108 -16.73 -16.48 20.58
CA ILE A 108 -16.10 -15.66 19.55
C ILE A 108 -14.86 -15.01 20.16
N LEU A 109 -13.70 -15.34 19.61
CA LEU A 109 -12.41 -14.91 20.15
C LEU A 109 -11.75 -13.91 19.21
N PHE A 110 -11.44 -12.73 19.73
CA PHE A 110 -10.67 -11.70 19.03
C PHE A 110 -9.22 -11.73 19.51
N MET A 111 -8.26 -11.87 18.57
CA MET A 111 -6.85 -12.05 18.89
C MET A 111 -5.99 -10.91 18.29
N PRO A 112 -6.11 -9.68 18.82
CA PRO A 112 -5.24 -8.57 18.40
C PRO A 112 -3.84 -8.75 18.97
N TYR A 113 -2.79 -8.26 18.25
CA TYR A 113 -1.41 -8.26 18.77
C TYR A 113 -0.93 -6.86 19.20
N LYS A 114 -1.58 -5.80 18.71
CA LYS A 114 -1.29 -4.40 19.10
C LYS A 114 -2.55 -3.65 19.50
N ALA A 115 -2.50 -2.97 20.61
CA ALA A 115 -3.61 -2.15 21.10
C ALA A 115 -3.94 -0.99 20.15
N SER A 116 -2.92 -0.39 19.50
CA SER A 116 -3.09 0.69 18.51
C SER A 116 -3.84 0.28 17.24
N MET A 117 -4.08 -1.01 17.02
CA MET A 117 -4.81 -1.56 15.88
C MET A 117 -6.18 -2.14 16.27
N TRP A 118 -6.60 -1.94 17.52
CA TRP A 118 -7.85 -2.49 18.06
C TRP A 118 -9.09 -2.02 17.29
N ASP A 119 -9.06 -0.81 16.79
CA ASP A 119 -10.11 -0.20 15.96
C ASP A 119 -10.48 -1.04 14.71
N SER A 120 -9.61 -1.93 14.27
CA SER A 120 -9.88 -2.86 13.16
C SER A 120 -10.78 -4.05 13.55
N LEU A 121 -11.01 -4.30 14.84
CA LEU A 121 -11.80 -5.41 15.36
C LEU A 121 -12.96 -4.94 16.25
N GLU A 122 -12.86 -3.73 16.79
CA GLU A 122 -13.75 -3.20 17.86
C GLU A 122 -15.23 -3.29 17.50
N SER A 123 -15.65 -2.84 16.32
CA SER A 123 -17.09 -2.82 15.99
C SER A 123 -17.67 -4.22 15.77
N VAL A 124 -16.84 -5.19 15.33
CA VAL A 124 -17.25 -6.60 15.24
C VAL A 124 -17.40 -7.19 16.65
N TRP A 125 -16.47 -6.86 17.54
CA TRP A 125 -16.55 -7.28 18.95
C TRP A 125 -17.79 -6.70 19.63
N LEU A 126 -18.09 -5.41 19.44
CA LEU A 126 -19.32 -4.78 19.98
C LEU A 126 -20.59 -5.46 19.45
N ALA A 127 -20.61 -5.85 18.17
CA ALA A 127 -21.75 -6.57 17.60
C ALA A 127 -21.90 -7.98 18.21
N ALA A 128 -20.79 -8.68 18.41
CA ALA A 128 -20.78 -10.00 19.05
C ALA A 128 -21.13 -9.94 20.55
N GLU A 129 -20.70 -8.90 21.27
CA GLU A 129 -21.02 -8.68 22.68
C GLU A 129 -22.52 -8.37 22.90
N ALA A 130 -23.14 -7.69 21.92
CA ALA A 130 -24.57 -7.41 21.94
C ALA A 130 -25.45 -8.62 21.56
N ASP A 131 -24.88 -9.70 21.03
CA ASP A 131 -25.58 -10.91 20.65
C ASP A 131 -25.66 -11.89 21.84
N GLU A 132 -26.84 -12.03 22.42
CA GLU A 132 -27.11 -12.92 23.60
C GLU A 132 -26.77 -14.39 23.33
N SER A 133 -26.68 -14.81 22.05
CA SER A 133 -26.32 -16.19 21.68
C SER A 133 -24.82 -16.46 21.75
N CYS A 134 -24.01 -15.41 21.90
CA CYS A 134 -22.56 -15.43 21.87
C CYS A 134 -21.89 -15.01 23.17
N GLU A 135 -20.63 -15.36 23.32
CA GLU A 135 -19.69 -14.77 24.27
C GLU A 135 -18.48 -14.28 23.53
N ALA A 136 -18.27 -12.99 23.53
CA ALA A 136 -17.17 -12.33 22.83
C ALA A 136 -15.99 -12.09 23.78
N TYR A 137 -14.85 -12.69 23.49
CA TYR A 137 -13.63 -12.54 24.28
C TYR A 137 -12.54 -11.84 23.50
N VAL A 138 -11.78 -10.97 24.15
CA VAL A 138 -10.61 -10.31 23.60
C VAL A 138 -9.36 -10.84 24.29
N MET A 139 -8.51 -11.52 23.53
CA MET A 139 -7.25 -12.08 24.02
C MET A 139 -6.08 -11.53 23.22
N PRO A 140 -5.45 -10.42 23.65
CA PRO A 140 -4.24 -9.92 23.03
C PRO A 140 -3.15 -10.98 23.07
N ILE A 141 -2.39 -11.09 21.97
CA ILE A 141 -1.33 -12.09 21.82
C ILE A 141 0.06 -11.44 21.79
N PRO A 142 1.09 -12.10 22.34
CA PRO A 142 2.44 -11.59 22.30
C PRO A 142 3.04 -11.61 20.90
N TYR A 143 3.94 -10.66 20.63
CA TYR A 143 4.70 -10.58 19.40
C TYR A 143 6.17 -10.27 19.66
N PHE A 144 7.01 -10.55 18.68
CA PHE A 144 8.45 -10.33 18.72
C PHE A 144 8.85 -9.28 17.68
N GLU A 145 9.82 -8.46 18.02
CA GLU A 145 10.58 -7.71 17.02
C GLU A 145 11.39 -8.67 16.14
N ARG A 146 11.64 -8.29 14.90
CA ARG A 146 12.57 -9.01 14.02
C ARG A 146 13.93 -8.31 14.04
N LYS A 147 14.99 -9.11 14.19
CA LYS A 147 16.36 -8.68 13.98
C LYS A 147 16.67 -8.66 12.48
N THR A 148 17.79 -8.05 12.10
CA THR A 148 18.25 -7.98 10.71
C THR A 148 18.53 -9.35 10.08
N ASP A 149 18.79 -10.37 10.89
CA ASP A 149 18.94 -11.76 10.48
C ASP A 149 17.63 -12.57 10.52
N TYR A 150 16.51 -11.89 10.65
CA TYR A 150 15.14 -12.44 10.76
C TYR A 150 14.90 -13.34 11.99
N THR A 151 15.80 -13.40 12.94
CA THR A 151 15.55 -14.06 14.22
C THR A 151 14.65 -13.23 15.13
N PHE A 152 14.07 -13.85 16.15
CA PHE A 152 13.23 -13.15 17.14
C PHE A 152 14.08 -12.26 18.04
N GLY A 153 13.67 -11.03 18.18
CA GLY A 153 14.20 -10.04 19.10
C GLY A 153 13.40 -9.98 20.39
N THR A 154 13.15 -8.76 20.86
CA THR A 154 12.38 -8.51 22.09
C THR A 154 10.94 -8.95 21.95
N MET A 155 10.42 -9.62 22.96
CA MET A 155 8.99 -9.96 23.08
C MET A 155 8.23 -8.78 23.66
N HIS A 156 7.07 -8.48 23.08
CA HIS A 156 6.13 -7.47 23.54
C HIS A 156 4.77 -8.09 23.81
N TYR A 157 4.07 -7.54 24.81
CA TYR A 157 2.69 -7.84 25.10
C TYR A 157 1.97 -6.56 25.51
N GLU A 158 0.90 -6.22 24.79
CA GLU A 158 0.20 -4.94 24.94
C GLU A 158 -1.17 -5.03 25.63
N GLY A 159 -1.47 -6.13 26.33
CA GLY A 159 -2.78 -6.32 26.99
C GLY A 159 -3.21 -5.18 27.91
N ALA A 160 -2.26 -4.57 28.63
CA ALA A 160 -2.53 -3.44 29.54
C ALA A 160 -2.77 -2.09 28.82
N LEU A 161 -2.55 -2.02 27.49
CA LEU A 161 -2.71 -0.80 26.69
C LEU A 161 -4.11 -0.71 26.03
N PHE A 162 -4.92 -1.75 26.14
CA PHE A 162 -6.29 -1.73 25.62
C PHE A 162 -7.19 -0.80 26.44
N PRO A 163 -8.25 -0.24 25.85
CA PRO A 163 -9.20 0.59 26.58
C PRO A 163 -9.83 -0.14 27.76
N ASP A 164 -10.09 0.55 28.89
CA ASP A 164 -10.62 -0.01 30.12
C ASP A 164 -11.98 -0.73 29.95
N TYR A 165 -12.76 -0.34 28.92
CA TYR A 165 -14.06 -0.98 28.63
C TYR A 165 -13.95 -2.32 27.93
N VAL A 166 -12.74 -2.73 27.50
CA VAL A 166 -12.50 -4.01 26.82
C VAL A 166 -12.01 -5.02 27.85
N PRO A 167 -12.79 -6.04 28.21
CA PRO A 167 -12.36 -7.07 29.16
C PRO A 167 -11.32 -7.97 28.49
N ILE A 168 -10.09 -7.92 29.00
CA ILE A 168 -8.96 -8.66 28.45
C ILE A 168 -8.84 -10.05 29.08
N LEU A 169 -8.80 -11.06 28.23
CA LEU A 169 -8.48 -12.44 28.61
C LEU A 169 -6.96 -12.65 28.51
N ASP A 170 -6.35 -13.04 29.61
CA ASP A 170 -4.89 -13.27 29.65
C ASP A 170 -4.53 -14.59 28.93
N TYR A 171 -3.76 -14.45 27.85
CA TYR A 171 -3.31 -15.58 27.03
C TYR A 171 -2.54 -16.67 27.82
N GLN A 172 -1.91 -16.33 28.95
CA GLN A 172 -1.16 -17.27 29.77
C GLN A 172 -2.06 -18.24 30.52
N HIS A 173 -3.32 -17.87 30.74
CA HIS A 173 -4.31 -18.65 31.50
C HIS A 173 -5.37 -19.34 30.62
N VAL A 174 -5.18 -19.31 29.28
CA VAL A 174 -6.13 -19.89 28.30
C VAL A 174 -5.44 -20.86 27.39
N THR A 175 -6.00 -22.05 27.27
CA THR A 175 -5.60 -23.05 26.28
C THR A 175 -6.65 -23.10 25.18
N LEU A 176 -6.29 -22.76 23.94
CA LEU A 176 -7.22 -22.76 22.79
C LEU A 176 -7.85 -24.14 22.57
N ALA A 177 -7.10 -25.22 22.80
CA ALA A 177 -7.62 -26.58 22.69
C ALA A 177 -8.75 -26.89 23.70
N GLU A 178 -8.74 -26.26 24.89
CA GLU A 178 -9.81 -26.42 25.89
C GLU A 178 -10.97 -25.45 25.65
N MET A 179 -10.66 -24.25 25.15
CA MET A 179 -11.67 -23.22 24.87
C MET A 179 -12.46 -23.56 23.60
N HIS A 180 -11.79 -23.97 22.56
CA HIS A 180 -12.32 -24.30 21.24
C HIS A 180 -13.33 -23.25 20.74
N PRO A 181 -12.89 -22.01 20.53
CA PRO A 181 -13.78 -20.95 20.07
C PRO A 181 -14.32 -21.30 18.66
N GLU A 182 -15.63 -21.10 18.45
CA GLU A 182 -16.24 -21.36 17.16
C GLU A 182 -15.73 -20.39 16.08
N VAL A 183 -15.42 -19.14 16.46
CA VAL A 183 -14.86 -18.15 15.54
C VAL A 183 -13.64 -17.49 16.18
N ILE A 184 -12.56 -17.41 15.42
CA ILE A 184 -11.40 -16.59 15.78
C ILE A 184 -11.23 -15.47 14.74
N TYR A 185 -11.10 -14.23 15.24
CA TYR A 185 -10.75 -13.06 14.43
C TYR A 185 -9.29 -12.66 14.66
N ILE A 186 -8.55 -12.51 13.57
CA ILE A 186 -7.18 -12.00 13.58
C ILE A 186 -7.06 -10.77 12.69
N HIS A 187 -6.11 -9.87 12.98
CA HIS A 187 -5.81 -8.72 12.13
C HIS A 187 -4.36 -8.71 11.59
N ASN A 188 -3.55 -9.69 11.95
CA ASN A 188 -2.21 -9.86 11.42
C ASN A 188 -2.18 -11.02 10.39
N PRO A 189 -1.93 -10.72 9.10
CA PRO A 189 -1.95 -11.75 8.05
C PRO A 189 -0.58 -12.35 7.76
N TYR A 190 0.48 -11.84 8.39
CA TYR A 190 1.85 -12.13 7.92
C TYR A 190 2.44 -13.41 8.50
N ASP A 191 1.94 -13.88 9.64
CA ASP A 191 2.55 -14.98 10.38
C ASP A 191 4.06 -14.77 10.54
N ASN A 192 4.87 -15.58 9.84
CA ASN A 192 6.33 -15.49 9.81
C ASN A 192 6.88 -14.49 8.76
N GLY A 193 6.05 -13.97 7.86
CA GLY A 193 6.48 -13.22 6.66
C GLY A 193 6.75 -11.73 6.85
N ASN A 194 6.53 -11.14 8.04
CA ASN A 194 6.79 -9.72 8.27
C ASN A 194 8.25 -9.50 8.70
N MET A 195 8.91 -8.52 8.08
CA MET A 195 10.30 -8.16 8.35
C MET A 195 10.52 -7.38 9.66
N ALA A 196 9.48 -6.72 10.18
CA ALA A 196 9.58 -5.88 11.37
C ALA A 196 9.15 -6.60 12.66
N THR A 197 8.06 -7.36 12.59
CA THR A 197 7.49 -8.04 13.76
C THR A 197 6.92 -9.40 13.38
N SER A 198 6.78 -10.29 14.35
CA SER A 198 6.08 -11.57 14.19
C SER A 198 5.27 -11.84 15.44
N VAL A 199 4.01 -12.24 15.32
CA VAL A 199 3.29 -12.82 16.45
C VAL A 199 3.97 -14.10 16.93
N ALA A 200 3.74 -14.50 18.17
CA ALA A 200 4.34 -15.74 18.69
C ALA A 200 3.89 -16.95 17.86
N PRO A 201 4.79 -17.90 17.53
CA PRO A 201 4.53 -18.97 16.57
C PRO A 201 3.29 -19.84 16.85
N GLN A 202 2.95 -20.04 18.13
CA GLN A 202 1.75 -20.77 18.53
C GLN A 202 0.43 -20.06 18.13
N TYR A 203 0.50 -18.80 17.64
CA TYR A 203 -0.62 -18.01 17.16
C TYR A 203 -0.52 -17.71 15.65
N TYR A 204 0.30 -18.44 14.91
CA TYR A 204 0.26 -18.41 13.45
C TYR A 204 -1.09 -18.96 12.95
N SER A 205 -1.54 -18.47 11.82
CA SER A 205 -2.85 -18.81 11.26
C SER A 205 -3.06 -20.32 11.07
N GLU A 206 -2.02 -21.06 10.68
CA GLU A 206 -2.05 -22.51 10.57
C GLU A 206 -2.30 -23.21 11.92
N GLU A 207 -1.70 -22.69 12.99
CA GLU A 207 -1.92 -23.24 14.35
C GLU A 207 -3.33 -22.88 14.86
N LEU A 208 -3.76 -21.62 14.69
CA LEU A 208 -5.07 -21.16 15.12
C LEU A 208 -6.20 -21.96 14.46
N LYS A 209 -6.05 -22.30 13.18
CA LYS A 209 -7.04 -23.07 12.42
C LYS A 209 -7.35 -24.44 13.00
N LYS A 210 -6.45 -25.01 13.80
CA LYS A 210 -6.65 -26.31 14.47
C LYS A 210 -7.66 -26.24 15.61
N TYR A 211 -7.95 -25.05 16.13
CA TYR A 211 -8.73 -24.84 17.34
C TYR A 211 -10.03 -24.05 17.12
N THR A 212 -10.42 -23.81 15.88
CA THR A 212 -11.63 -23.03 15.56
C THR A 212 -12.37 -23.60 14.35
N ASP A 213 -13.69 -23.43 14.34
CA ASP A 213 -14.52 -23.79 13.20
C ASP A 213 -14.32 -22.80 12.05
N ILE A 214 -14.27 -21.49 12.37
CA ILE A 214 -14.08 -20.41 11.39
C ILE A 214 -12.95 -19.47 11.85
N LEU A 215 -11.94 -19.31 11.00
CA LEU A 215 -10.86 -18.35 11.17
C LEU A 215 -11.05 -17.19 10.21
N VAL A 216 -11.14 -15.95 10.71
CA VAL A 216 -11.41 -14.75 9.92
C VAL A 216 -10.27 -13.75 10.04
N TYR A 217 -9.79 -13.27 8.90
CA TYR A 217 -8.85 -12.14 8.87
C TYR A 217 -9.58 -10.83 8.56
N ILE A 218 -9.31 -9.81 9.37
CA ILE A 218 -9.77 -8.42 9.15
C ILE A 218 -8.55 -7.51 9.09
N PRO A 219 -8.33 -6.76 7.99
CA PRO A 219 -7.19 -5.86 7.86
C PRO A 219 -7.14 -4.78 8.95
N TYR A 220 -5.97 -4.59 9.55
CA TYR A 220 -5.74 -3.51 10.51
C TYR A 220 -5.56 -2.13 9.86
N PHE A 221 -5.52 -2.07 8.55
CA PHE A 221 -5.36 -0.84 7.77
C PHE A 221 -6.62 -0.54 6.95
N ALA A 222 -6.79 0.73 6.60
CA ALA A 222 -7.75 1.17 5.60
C ALA A 222 -7.01 1.59 4.33
N THR A 223 -7.62 1.40 3.17
CA THR A 223 -7.04 1.77 1.88
C THR A 223 -7.85 2.87 1.20
N ALA A 224 -7.19 3.58 0.31
CA ALA A 224 -7.82 4.58 -0.54
C ALA A 224 -8.21 3.99 -1.93
N GLY A 225 -8.74 2.78 -1.95
CA GLY A 225 -9.16 2.09 -3.18
C GLY A 225 -8.03 1.34 -3.90
N GLY A 226 -6.91 1.08 -3.22
CA GLY A 226 -5.79 0.31 -3.74
C GLY A 226 -5.19 -0.62 -2.69
N MET A 227 -4.25 -1.45 -3.07
CA MET A 227 -3.55 -2.38 -2.18
C MET A 227 -2.06 -2.37 -2.47
N GLY A 228 -1.23 -2.34 -1.41
CA GLY A 228 0.23 -2.45 -1.55
C GLY A 228 0.64 -3.87 -1.95
N ASP A 229 1.74 -3.99 -2.71
CA ASP A 229 2.21 -5.29 -3.22
C ASP A 229 2.41 -6.33 -2.11
N GLY A 230 2.97 -5.94 -0.96
CA GLY A 230 3.16 -6.84 0.17
C GLY A 230 1.89 -7.31 0.89
N GLN A 231 0.72 -6.83 0.46
CA GLN A 231 -0.59 -7.20 1.01
C GLN A 231 -1.42 -8.06 0.05
N ARG A 232 -0.98 -8.20 -1.21
CA ARG A 232 -1.68 -9.01 -2.22
C ARG A 232 -1.67 -10.48 -1.88
N PHE A 233 -0.59 -10.95 -1.25
CA PHE A 233 -0.46 -12.29 -0.71
C PHE A 233 0.19 -12.25 0.67
N CYS A 234 -0.45 -12.91 1.64
CA CYS A 234 0.09 -13.14 2.98
C CYS A 234 -0.17 -14.59 3.37
N PHE A 235 0.70 -15.16 4.20
CA PHE A 235 0.62 -16.58 4.58
C PHE A 235 -0.72 -16.96 5.20
N ALA A 236 -1.30 -16.10 6.02
CA ALA A 236 -2.59 -16.36 6.65
C ALA A 236 -3.73 -16.56 5.65
N TYR A 237 -3.66 -15.99 4.43
CA TYR A 237 -4.75 -16.13 3.44
C TYR A 237 -5.00 -17.57 3.00
N GLN A 238 -4.00 -18.43 3.11
CA GLN A 238 -4.15 -19.86 2.84
C GLN A 238 -4.96 -20.58 3.92
N ASN A 239 -4.83 -20.16 5.17
CA ASN A 239 -5.35 -20.84 6.35
C ASN A 239 -6.70 -20.31 6.84
N VAL A 240 -7.00 -19.00 6.58
CA VAL A 240 -8.28 -18.41 6.97
C VAL A 240 -9.43 -18.91 6.10
N ASP A 241 -10.62 -18.97 6.69
CA ASP A 241 -11.85 -19.28 5.95
C ASP A 241 -12.37 -18.04 5.22
N TYR A 242 -12.21 -16.85 5.84
CA TYR A 242 -12.70 -15.59 5.27
C TYR A 242 -11.70 -14.46 5.45
N ILE A 243 -11.65 -13.59 4.44
CA ILE A 243 -10.89 -12.34 4.38
C ILE A 243 -11.89 -11.20 4.23
N ILE A 244 -11.97 -10.32 5.19
CA ILE A 244 -12.86 -9.17 5.11
C ILE A 244 -12.14 -8.04 4.35
N VAL A 245 -12.83 -7.43 3.38
CA VAL A 245 -12.32 -6.30 2.61
C VAL A 245 -13.31 -5.15 2.59
N GLN A 246 -12.79 -3.94 2.36
CA GLN A 246 -13.59 -2.72 2.39
C GLN A 246 -14.69 -2.69 1.32
N ALA A 247 -14.42 -3.22 0.12
CA ALA A 247 -15.32 -3.16 -1.02
C ALA A 247 -15.05 -4.30 -2.01
N GLU A 248 -16.00 -4.53 -2.92
CA GLU A 248 -15.90 -5.53 -4.00
C GLU A 248 -14.69 -5.25 -4.91
N SER A 249 -14.42 -3.96 -5.21
CA SER A 249 -13.31 -3.52 -6.06
C SER A 249 -11.92 -3.94 -5.53
N LEU A 250 -11.78 -4.23 -4.23
CA LEU A 250 -10.50 -4.66 -3.66
C LEU A 250 -10.18 -6.13 -3.92
N LYS A 251 -11.14 -6.96 -4.29
CA LYS A 251 -10.90 -8.37 -4.61
C LYS A 251 -9.90 -8.57 -5.75
N GLU A 252 -9.89 -7.66 -6.71
CA GLU A 252 -9.03 -7.76 -7.89
C GLU A 252 -7.53 -7.60 -7.56
N PHE A 253 -7.21 -6.95 -6.43
CA PHE A 253 -5.83 -6.74 -6.03
C PHE A 253 -5.16 -7.95 -5.37
N TYR A 254 -5.95 -8.93 -4.90
CA TYR A 254 -5.38 -10.12 -4.29
C TYR A 254 -4.70 -11.01 -5.32
N ASP A 255 -3.64 -11.70 -4.89
CA ASP A 255 -2.94 -12.67 -5.74
C ASP A 255 -3.93 -13.73 -6.27
N PRO A 256 -3.78 -14.19 -7.53
CA PRO A 256 -4.61 -15.28 -8.10
C PRO A 256 -4.65 -16.58 -7.28
N GLN A 257 -3.64 -16.82 -6.45
CA GLN A 257 -3.62 -18.00 -5.55
C GLN A 257 -4.61 -17.89 -4.39
N VAL A 258 -5.11 -16.69 -4.09
CA VAL A 258 -6.10 -16.49 -3.03
C VAL A 258 -7.50 -16.78 -3.59
N ASP A 259 -8.19 -17.74 -2.98
CA ASP A 259 -9.55 -18.08 -3.36
C ASP A 259 -10.50 -16.87 -3.19
N ARG A 260 -11.04 -16.39 -4.30
CA ARG A 260 -11.96 -15.23 -4.32
C ARG A 260 -13.24 -15.45 -3.52
N ALA A 261 -13.67 -16.70 -3.35
CA ALA A 261 -14.85 -17.04 -2.54
C ALA A 261 -14.66 -16.74 -1.05
N LYS A 262 -13.42 -16.73 -0.58
CA LYS A 262 -13.09 -16.37 0.81
C LYS A 262 -13.11 -14.87 1.06
N ILE A 263 -13.06 -14.01 0.02
CA ILE A 263 -12.95 -12.57 0.13
C ILE A 263 -14.34 -11.94 0.20
N LEU A 264 -14.65 -11.35 1.34
CA LEU A 264 -15.98 -10.80 1.66
C LEU A 264 -15.91 -9.26 1.71
N PRO A 265 -16.65 -8.55 0.85
CA PRO A 265 -16.66 -7.09 0.78
C PRO A 265 -17.66 -6.51 1.80
N LEU A 266 -17.41 -6.71 3.08
CA LEU A 266 -18.31 -6.33 4.18
C LEU A 266 -17.93 -5.01 4.86
N GLY A 267 -17.03 -4.24 4.27
CA GLY A 267 -16.61 -2.95 4.84
C GLY A 267 -15.41 -3.06 5.79
N SER A 268 -15.18 -2.01 6.59
CA SER A 268 -14.07 -1.95 7.53
C SER A 268 -14.53 -1.47 8.91
N PRO A 269 -14.25 -2.23 9.98
CA PRO A 269 -14.55 -1.81 11.35
C PRO A 269 -13.92 -0.47 11.74
N LYS A 270 -12.78 -0.12 11.15
CA LYS A 270 -12.13 1.19 11.35
C LYS A 270 -13.02 2.35 10.93
N PHE A 271 -13.83 2.16 9.89
CA PHE A 271 -14.77 3.17 9.41
C PHE A 271 -15.94 3.35 10.37
N ASP A 272 -16.44 2.25 10.94
CA ASP A 272 -17.50 2.30 11.96
C ASP A 272 -17.10 3.16 13.15
N ARG A 273 -15.86 3.00 13.60
CA ARG A 273 -15.31 3.80 14.69
C ARG A 273 -15.26 5.27 14.32
N ILE A 274 -14.77 5.62 13.13
CA ILE A 274 -14.71 7.01 12.66
C ILE A 274 -16.11 7.63 12.54
N VAL A 275 -17.08 6.89 11.98
CA VAL A 275 -18.46 7.35 11.87
C VAL A 275 -19.06 7.61 13.27
N ARG A 276 -18.83 6.70 14.22
CA ARG A 276 -19.29 6.83 15.61
C ARG A 276 -18.67 8.03 16.29
N ILE A 277 -17.34 8.16 16.29
CA ILE A 277 -16.64 9.21 17.03
C ILE A 277 -16.90 10.61 16.45
N CYS A 278 -17.11 10.72 15.14
CA CYS A 278 -17.51 11.98 14.51
C CYS A 278 -18.95 12.39 14.90
N LYS A 279 -19.83 11.44 15.19
CA LYS A 279 -21.19 11.72 15.73
C LYS A 279 -21.15 12.09 17.21
N GLU A 280 -20.40 11.35 18.01
CA GLU A 280 -20.32 11.54 19.47
C GLU A 280 -19.52 12.79 19.84
N ARG A 281 -18.50 13.11 19.04
CA ARG A 281 -17.57 14.23 19.20
C ARG A 281 -17.09 14.36 20.66
N PRO A 282 -16.27 13.43 21.14
CA PRO A 282 -15.84 13.39 22.55
C PRO A 282 -15.11 14.69 22.94
N GLU A 283 -15.04 14.97 24.25
CA GLU A 283 -14.31 16.11 24.76
C GLU A 283 -12.87 16.14 24.27
N PRO A 284 -12.40 17.27 23.69
CA PRO A 284 -11.03 17.37 23.23
C PRO A 284 -10.08 17.48 24.40
N PRO A 285 -8.79 17.15 24.24
CA PRO A 285 -7.77 17.43 25.24
C PRO A 285 -7.84 18.87 25.75
N ALA A 286 -7.69 19.08 27.05
CA ALA A 286 -7.82 20.42 27.66
C ALA A 286 -6.94 21.48 27.00
N ALA A 287 -5.72 21.09 26.58
CA ALA A 287 -4.78 21.95 25.87
C ALA A 287 -5.28 22.42 24.50
N TRP A 288 -6.24 21.73 23.87
CA TRP A 288 -6.77 22.10 22.56
C TRP A 288 -7.95 23.07 22.63
N LYS A 289 -8.71 23.09 23.74
CA LYS A 289 -9.98 23.84 23.85
C LYS A 289 -9.88 25.30 23.44
N SER A 290 -8.85 25.99 23.92
CA SER A 290 -8.64 27.41 23.59
C SER A 290 -8.26 27.64 22.12
N ARG A 291 -7.64 26.68 21.47
CA ARG A 291 -7.20 26.74 20.07
C ARG A 291 -8.32 26.39 19.09
N LEU A 292 -9.26 25.54 19.52
CA LEU A 292 -10.39 25.09 18.72
C LEU A 292 -11.54 26.11 18.71
N ALA A 293 -11.68 26.93 19.76
CA ALA A 293 -12.85 27.77 19.97
C ALA A 293 -13.11 28.74 18.81
N GLY A 294 -14.25 28.54 18.12
CA GLY A 294 -14.73 29.41 17.03
C GLY A 294 -13.91 29.39 15.74
N LYS A 295 -13.01 28.41 15.57
CA LYS A 295 -12.15 28.28 14.38
C LYS A 295 -12.54 27.10 13.54
N THR A 296 -12.32 27.20 12.23
CA THR A 296 -12.29 26.05 11.32
C THR A 296 -10.97 25.30 11.55
N VAL A 297 -11.06 23.99 11.78
CA VAL A 297 -9.92 23.14 12.15
C VAL A 297 -9.47 22.34 10.94
N TYR A 298 -8.22 22.55 10.55
CA TYR A 298 -7.58 21.88 9.41
C TYR A 298 -6.60 20.83 9.93
N PHE A 299 -6.89 19.57 9.66
CA PHE A 299 -6.02 18.46 10.01
C PHE A 299 -4.89 18.35 8.98
N TYR A 300 -3.66 18.52 9.40
CA TYR A 300 -2.49 18.38 8.53
C TYR A 300 -1.76 17.07 8.80
N ASN A 301 -1.83 16.15 7.82
CA ASN A 301 -1.13 14.88 7.86
C ASN A 301 0.19 14.93 7.09
N THR A 302 1.27 14.53 7.73
CA THR A 302 2.59 14.41 7.09
C THR A 302 3.01 12.95 6.99
N SER A 303 3.06 12.43 5.75
CA SER A 303 3.30 11.03 5.46
C SER A 303 4.80 10.66 5.42
N LEU A 304 5.12 9.38 5.70
CA LEU A 304 6.49 8.87 5.55
C LEU A 304 6.93 8.79 4.08
N ALA A 305 6.03 8.39 3.18
CA ALA A 305 6.35 8.19 1.78
C ALA A 305 6.86 9.49 1.12
N GLY A 306 6.18 10.61 1.40
CA GLY A 306 6.61 11.92 0.92
C GLY A 306 8.02 12.31 1.40
N MET A 307 8.30 12.08 2.68
CA MET A 307 9.61 12.37 3.28
C MET A 307 10.72 11.45 2.75
N ILE A 308 10.45 10.15 2.59
CA ILE A 308 11.45 9.19 2.09
C ILE A 308 11.82 9.49 0.64
N ASN A 309 10.82 9.77 -0.19
CA ASN A 309 11.01 9.99 -1.63
C ASN A 309 11.69 11.32 -1.94
N ASN A 310 11.27 12.39 -1.28
CA ASN A 310 11.85 13.72 -1.48
C ASN A 310 11.80 14.56 -0.20
N PRO A 311 12.82 14.47 0.67
CA PRO A 311 12.85 15.15 1.96
C PRO A 311 12.85 16.68 1.83
N TRP A 312 13.48 17.25 0.80
CA TRP A 312 13.46 18.70 0.59
C TRP A 312 12.07 19.21 0.24
N ALA A 313 11.41 18.63 -0.75
CA ALA A 313 10.06 19.00 -1.11
C ALA A 313 9.09 18.80 0.06
N PHE A 314 9.30 17.75 0.86
CA PHE A 314 8.52 17.50 2.06
C PHE A 314 8.70 18.62 3.10
N LEU A 315 9.93 19.04 3.41
CA LEU A 315 10.21 20.11 4.36
C LEU A 315 9.71 21.48 3.87
N LYS A 316 9.90 21.79 2.59
CA LYS A 316 9.33 23.01 1.97
C LYS A 316 7.80 23.04 2.04
N LYS A 317 7.15 21.92 1.81
CA LYS A 317 5.71 21.80 1.98
C LYS A 317 5.28 22.09 3.42
N MET A 318 5.98 21.55 4.40
CA MET A 318 5.72 21.85 5.80
C MET A 318 5.89 23.35 6.09
N GLU A 319 7.00 23.95 5.65
CA GLU A 319 7.25 25.39 5.82
C GLU A 319 6.15 26.23 5.17
N TYR A 320 5.78 25.92 3.94
CA TYR A 320 4.71 26.61 3.22
C TYR A 320 3.38 26.55 3.98
N VAL A 321 2.98 25.34 4.45
CA VAL A 321 1.75 25.17 5.24
C VAL A 321 1.82 26.00 6.51
N PHE A 322 2.91 25.92 7.27
CA PHE A 322 3.05 26.64 8.53
C PHE A 322 2.98 28.16 8.33
N ARG A 323 3.71 28.69 7.34
CA ARG A 323 3.71 30.14 7.02
C ARG A 323 2.36 30.62 6.49
N THR A 324 1.62 29.76 5.77
CA THR A 324 0.28 30.09 5.32
C THR A 324 -0.67 30.21 6.51
N PHE A 325 -0.69 29.23 7.41
CA PHE A 325 -1.57 29.28 8.58
C PHE A 325 -1.19 30.34 9.61
N GLU A 326 0.08 30.73 9.70
CA GLU A 326 0.52 31.85 10.53
C GLU A 326 -0.18 33.16 10.15
N LYS A 327 -0.50 33.33 8.87
CA LYS A 327 -1.22 34.50 8.35
C LYS A 327 -2.74 34.43 8.52
N HIS A 328 -3.27 33.25 8.90
CA HIS A 328 -4.70 32.95 9.01
C HIS A 328 -5.09 32.60 10.47
N PRO A 329 -5.09 33.57 11.39
CA PRO A 329 -5.38 33.31 12.80
C PRO A 329 -6.84 32.89 13.07
N GLU A 330 -7.75 33.06 12.12
CA GLU A 330 -9.14 32.59 12.13
C GLU A 330 -9.25 31.07 11.91
N ALA A 331 -8.21 30.44 11.37
CA ALA A 331 -8.11 29.00 11.19
C ALA A 331 -7.26 28.36 12.30
N CYS A 332 -7.45 27.08 12.53
CA CYS A 332 -6.62 26.29 13.43
C CYS A 332 -5.99 25.12 12.65
N LEU A 333 -4.66 25.11 12.53
CA LEU A 333 -3.94 23.96 11.99
C LEU A 333 -3.73 22.92 13.09
N LEU A 334 -4.29 21.73 12.93
CA LEU A 334 -3.98 20.58 13.77
C LEU A 334 -2.95 19.73 13.05
N TRP A 335 -1.69 19.92 13.35
CA TRP A 335 -0.60 19.17 12.75
C TRP A 335 -0.33 17.88 13.51
N ARG A 336 -0.53 16.77 12.81
CA ARG A 336 -0.23 15.43 13.30
C ARG A 336 0.81 14.77 12.41
N PRO A 337 2.08 14.73 12.81
CA PRO A 337 3.11 13.98 12.11
C PRO A 337 2.87 12.47 12.26
N HIS A 338 3.30 11.69 11.25
CA HIS A 338 3.32 10.24 11.39
C HIS A 338 4.20 9.84 12.60
N PRO A 339 3.77 8.91 13.47
CA PRO A 339 4.51 8.55 14.70
C PRO A 339 5.98 8.17 14.47
N LEU A 340 6.29 7.57 13.33
CA LEU A 340 7.64 7.17 12.96
C LEU A 340 8.43 8.26 12.19
N LEU A 341 7.89 9.45 11.99
CA LEU A 341 8.49 10.46 11.11
C LEU A 341 9.90 10.84 11.56
N GLU A 342 10.07 11.21 12.82
CA GLU A 342 11.37 11.63 13.37
C GLU A 342 12.39 10.47 13.40
N THR A 343 11.93 9.28 13.78
CA THR A 343 12.75 8.06 13.78
C THR A 343 13.22 7.71 12.36
N THR A 344 12.35 7.86 11.36
CA THR A 344 12.69 7.60 9.96
C THR A 344 13.65 8.67 9.41
N PHE A 345 13.50 9.95 9.77
CA PHE A 345 14.52 10.96 9.47
C PHE A 345 15.88 10.54 10.04
N ARG A 346 15.93 10.15 11.32
CA ARG A 346 17.17 9.76 12.01
C ARG A 346 17.86 8.56 11.37
N SER A 347 17.10 7.58 10.93
CA SER A 347 17.63 6.33 10.35
C SER A 347 17.95 6.44 8.85
N MET A 348 17.10 7.11 8.06
CA MET A 348 17.16 7.07 6.60
C MET A 348 17.52 8.40 5.94
N ARG A 349 17.32 9.55 6.61
CA ARG A 349 17.51 10.89 6.06
C ARG A 349 18.12 11.82 7.11
N LYS A 350 19.18 11.36 7.76
CA LYS A 350 19.81 12.01 8.92
C LYS A 350 20.17 13.48 8.67
N ASP A 351 20.63 13.81 7.48
CA ASP A 351 21.08 15.16 7.12
C ASP A 351 19.93 16.18 7.10
N PHE A 352 18.69 15.72 7.00
CA PHE A 352 17.49 16.55 6.98
C PHE A 352 16.84 16.71 8.37
N LEU A 353 17.24 15.93 9.34
CA LEU A 353 16.68 15.96 10.69
C LEU A 353 16.80 17.34 11.37
N PRO A 354 17.91 18.08 11.25
CA PRO A 354 18.02 19.43 11.81
C PRO A 354 16.98 20.41 11.23
N PHE A 355 16.70 20.32 9.93
CA PHE A 355 15.70 21.18 9.29
C PHE A 355 14.27 20.83 9.73
N PHE A 356 13.99 19.55 9.90
CA PHE A 356 12.72 19.11 10.50
C PHE A 356 12.54 19.67 11.91
N HIS A 357 13.58 19.59 12.76
CA HIS A 357 13.53 20.13 14.12
C HIS A 357 13.34 21.66 14.12
N GLN A 358 13.99 22.39 13.21
CA GLN A 358 13.78 23.84 13.07
C GLN A 358 12.33 24.17 12.71
N LEU A 359 11.72 23.45 11.77
CA LEU A 359 10.31 23.65 11.41
C LEU A 359 9.34 23.28 12.54
N LYS A 360 9.63 22.19 13.25
CA LYS A 360 8.85 21.80 14.44
C LYS A 360 8.93 22.88 15.52
N GLN A 361 10.12 23.37 15.80
CA GLN A 361 10.34 24.46 16.76
C GLN A 361 9.63 25.73 16.33
N TYR A 362 9.76 26.11 15.05
CA TYR A 362 9.05 27.25 14.47
C TYR A 362 7.53 27.16 14.69
N TYR A 363 6.93 25.99 14.38
CA TYR A 363 5.51 25.75 14.57
C TYR A 363 5.06 25.96 16.03
N LEU A 364 5.84 25.44 16.97
CA LEU A 364 5.55 25.53 18.41
C LEU A 364 5.74 26.96 18.98
N GLU A 365 6.83 27.62 18.63
CA GLU A 365 7.15 28.96 19.11
C GLU A 365 6.19 30.03 18.59
N HIS A 366 5.82 29.94 17.30
CA HIS A 366 4.87 30.86 16.68
C HIS A 366 3.40 30.50 17.00
N GLN A 367 3.19 29.41 17.74
CA GLN A 367 1.88 29.00 18.19
C GLN A 367 0.86 28.88 17.03
N ILE A 368 1.28 28.36 15.88
CA ILE A 368 0.50 28.32 14.62
C ILE A 368 -0.79 27.52 14.78
N GLY A 369 -0.76 26.46 15.61
CA GLY A 369 -1.94 25.63 15.83
C GLY A 369 -1.74 24.62 16.94
N ILE A 370 -2.30 23.43 16.76
CA ILE A 370 -2.21 22.29 17.68
C ILE A 370 -1.16 21.32 17.12
N TYR A 371 -0.15 20.97 17.92
CA TYR A 371 0.73 19.85 17.64
C TYR A 371 0.19 18.61 18.36
N ASP A 372 -0.18 17.59 17.59
CA ASP A 372 -0.77 16.37 18.12
C ASP A 372 0.19 15.20 17.97
N ASP A 373 0.75 14.75 19.09
CA ASP A 373 1.58 13.56 19.25
C ASP A 373 0.91 12.47 20.11
N THR A 374 -0.39 12.62 20.34
CA THR A 374 -1.17 11.63 21.10
C THR A 374 -1.31 10.31 20.34
N PRO A 375 -1.53 9.18 20.99
CA PRO A 375 -1.81 7.92 20.29
C PRO A 375 -3.18 7.90 19.59
N ASP A 376 -4.11 8.79 19.96
CA ASP A 376 -5.50 8.82 19.48
C ASP A 376 -5.67 9.74 18.26
N ILE A 377 -5.75 9.15 17.06
CA ILE A 377 -6.06 9.89 15.83
C ILE A 377 -7.54 10.21 15.69
N ASP A 378 -8.40 9.44 16.31
CA ASP A 378 -9.85 9.52 16.09
C ASP A 378 -10.41 10.82 16.66
N THR A 379 -9.97 11.22 17.85
CA THR A 379 -10.30 12.53 18.43
C THR A 379 -9.83 13.67 17.54
N ALA A 380 -8.63 13.57 16.96
CA ALA A 380 -8.13 14.57 16.04
C ALA A 380 -9.00 14.67 14.77
N ILE A 381 -9.43 13.53 14.21
CA ILE A 381 -10.36 13.50 13.07
C ILE A 381 -11.73 14.07 13.46
N ALA A 382 -12.27 13.69 14.62
CA ALA A 382 -13.56 14.16 15.08
C ALA A 382 -13.63 15.68 15.22
N TRP A 383 -12.54 16.31 15.70
CA TRP A 383 -12.43 17.76 15.91
C TRP A 383 -11.94 18.56 14.72
N SER A 384 -11.52 17.91 13.66
CA SER A 384 -11.11 18.58 12.42
C SER A 384 -12.29 18.71 11.46
N ASP A 385 -12.35 19.84 10.75
CA ASP A 385 -13.38 20.13 9.75
C ASP A 385 -12.90 19.79 8.35
N VAL A 386 -11.60 19.89 8.08
CA VAL A 386 -10.98 19.73 6.75
C VAL A 386 -9.68 18.92 6.89
N TYR A 387 -9.40 18.08 5.90
CA TYR A 387 -8.10 17.41 5.76
C TYR A 387 -7.18 18.21 4.83
N ILE A 388 -5.92 18.31 5.19
CA ILE A 388 -4.83 18.81 4.34
C ILE A 388 -3.71 17.76 4.35
N GLY A 389 -3.19 17.40 3.20
CA GLY A 389 -2.04 16.50 3.15
C GLY A 389 -1.93 15.65 1.90
N ASP A 390 -1.24 14.52 2.03
CA ASP A 390 -0.96 13.63 0.92
C ASP A 390 -2.15 12.70 0.62
N SER A 391 -2.33 12.36 -0.66
CA SER A 391 -3.27 11.30 -1.07
C SER A 391 -2.75 9.92 -0.73
N GLY A 392 -3.62 8.91 -0.77
CA GLY A 392 -3.23 7.50 -0.69
C GLY A 392 -2.78 7.04 0.69
N THR A 393 -3.05 7.81 1.75
CA THR A 393 -2.85 7.40 3.14
C THR A 393 -4.13 6.80 3.72
N SER A 394 -4.01 5.97 4.76
CA SER A 394 -5.19 5.51 5.50
C SER A 394 -6.02 6.67 6.07
N VAL A 395 -5.36 7.77 6.41
CA VAL A 395 -6.02 8.96 6.98
C VAL A 395 -6.96 9.64 5.98
N THR A 396 -6.59 9.71 4.70
CA THR A 396 -7.51 10.23 3.66
C THR A 396 -8.79 9.41 3.59
N SER A 397 -8.68 8.08 3.72
CA SER A 397 -9.84 7.18 3.74
C SER A 397 -10.74 7.44 4.94
N LEU A 398 -10.17 7.70 6.11
CA LEU A 398 -10.95 8.03 7.32
C LEU A 398 -11.69 9.36 7.17
N PHE A 399 -11.07 10.38 6.57
CA PHE A 399 -11.73 11.64 6.26
C PHE A 399 -12.82 11.51 5.19
N GLY A 400 -12.60 10.64 4.20
CA GLY A 400 -13.59 10.32 3.18
C GLY A 400 -14.86 9.74 3.78
N VAL A 401 -14.75 8.74 4.65
CA VAL A 401 -15.88 8.12 5.37
C VAL A 401 -16.54 9.09 6.35
N ALA A 402 -15.77 9.98 6.98
CA ALA A 402 -16.33 11.05 7.81
C ALA A 402 -17.15 12.08 7.00
N GLY A 403 -17.04 12.06 5.67
CA GLY A 403 -17.71 13.00 4.78
C GLY A 403 -17.20 14.43 4.96
N LYS A 404 -15.89 14.60 5.18
CA LYS A 404 -15.26 15.90 5.40
C LYS A 404 -14.45 16.32 4.16
N PRO A 405 -14.40 17.63 3.82
CA PRO A 405 -13.63 18.11 2.69
C PRO A 405 -12.14 17.83 2.85
N MET A 406 -11.45 17.63 1.71
CA MET A 406 -10.03 17.32 1.67
C MET A 406 -9.31 18.20 0.65
N PHE A 407 -8.23 18.84 1.07
CA PHE A 407 -7.29 19.53 0.20
C PHE A 407 -6.02 18.68 0.08
N ILE A 408 -5.86 18.05 -1.10
CA ILE A 408 -4.74 17.12 -1.35
C ILE A 408 -3.63 17.84 -2.10
N PHE A 409 -2.45 17.89 -1.51
CA PHE A 409 -1.25 18.37 -2.18
C PHE A 409 -0.05 17.50 -1.79
N ASN A 410 0.29 16.56 -2.61
CA ASN A 410 1.44 15.69 -2.41
C ASN A 410 2.75 16.52 -2.36
N ASN A 411 3.92 15.95 -2.57
CA ASN A 411 5.18 16.70 -2.51
C ASN A 411 5.47 17.57 -3.75
N LEU A 412 4.47 18.29 -4.26
CA LEU A 412 4.61 19.15 -5.46
C LEU A 412 4.59 20.64 -5.11
N ILE A 413 5.12 20.98 -3.94
CA ILE A 413 5.05 22.33 -3.35
C ILE A 413 5.67 23.42 -4.21
N ASP A 414 6.73 23.12 -4.94
CA ASP A 414 7.40 24.04 -5.87
C ASP A 414 6.48 24.53 -6.97
N ARG A 415 5.34 23.86 -7.16
CA ARG A 415 4.29 24.20 -8.14
C ARG A 415 3.07 24.88 -7.51
N LEU A 416 2.97 24.90 -6.19
CA LEU A 416 1.82 25.51 -5.50
C LEU A 416 1.72 27.02 -5.76
N PRO A 417 2.81 27.80 -5.81
CA PRO A 417 2.76 29.22 -6.18
C PRO A 417 2.46 29.45 -7.67
N GLU A 418 2.75 28.46 -8.50
CA GLU A 418 2.49 28.47 -9.95
C GLU A 418 1.55 27.31 -10.30
N PRO A 419 0.26 27.41 -10.00
CA PRO A 419 -0.69 26.30 -10.10
C PRO A 419 -0.90 25.78 -11.53
N GLU A 420 -0.34 26.45 -12.51
CA GLU A 420 -0.57 26.18 -13.93
C GLU A 420 0.61 25.60 -14.68
N ASP A 421 1.69 25.16 -14.00
CA ASP A 421 2.82 24.59 -14.75
C ASP A 421 2.58 23.13 -15.13
N TRP A 422 1.69 22.97 -16.10
CA TRP A 422 1.39 21.70 -16.75
C TRP A 422 2.63 21.00 -17.35
N ARG A 423 3.73 21.76 -17.53
CA ARG A 423 4.99 21.32 -18.11
C ARG A 423 5.86 20.50 -17.14
N GLY A 424 5.43 20.27 -15.92
CA GLY A 424 6.27 19.68 -14.88
C GLY A 424 6.70 18.24 -15.09
N ASN A 425 5.84 17.40 -15.65
CA ASN A 425 6.11 16.00 -15.97
C ASN A 425 5.45 15.71 -17.31
N LEU A 426 6.24 15.82 -18.38
CA LEU A 426 5.75 15.61 -19.72
C LEU A 426 6.30 14.31 -20.30
N ASN A 427 5.43 13.53 -20.89
CA ASN A 427 5.80 12.50 -21.85
C ASN A 427 5.67 13.10 -23.26
N LEU A 428 6.81 13.45 -23.83
CA LEU A 428 6.90 14.03 -25.15
C LEU A 428 6.88 12.93 -26.22
N THR A 429 6.14 13.17 -27.27
CA THR A 429 6.18 12.31 -28.45
C THR A 429 7.31 12.73 -29.38
N ASP A 430 7.67 11.85 -30.29
CA ASP A 430 8.79 12.04 -31.21
C ASP A 430 8.60 13.24 -32.15
N ASN A 431 7.37 13.61 -32.45
CA ASN A 431 7.03 14.74 -33.33
C ASN A 431 6.54 15.97 -32.57
N LEU A 432 6.50 15.95 -31.23
CA LEU A 432 5.95 17.01 -30.39
C LEU A 432 4.48 17.40 -30.72
N LYS A 433 3.78 16.61 -31.53
CA LYS A 433 2.38 16.87 -31.87
C LYS A 433 1.48 16.54 -30.68
N TRP A 434 1.83 15.49 -29.93
CA TRP A 434 1.11 15.01 -28.75
C TRP A 434 1.97 15.10 -27.50
N ILE A 435 1.38 15.46 -26.41
CA ILE A 435 1.99 15.46 -25.08
C ILE A 435 1.03 14.82 -24.10
N VAL A 436 1.53 13.96 -23.23
CA VAL A 436 0.81 13.47 -22.06
C VAL A 436 1.42 14.12 -20.83
N THR A 437 0.60 14.84 -20.05
CA THR A 437 1.04 15.48 -18.82
C THR A 437 1.14 14.49 -17.67
N GLY A 438 1.79 14.89 -16.58
CA GLY A 438 1.85 14.08 -15.36
C GLY A 438 0.48 13.75 -14.73
N ASN A 439 -0.56 14.50 -15.09
CA ASN A 439 -1.95 14.27 -14.69
C ASN A 439 -2.75 13.47 -15.71
N ASN A 440 -2.08 12.85 -16.69
CA ASN A 440 -2.70 12.12 -17.81
C ASN A 440 -3.62 12.99 -18.70
N ASP A 441 -3.41 14.31 -18.76
CA ASP A 441 -4.04 15.13 -19.77
C ASP A 441 -3.33 14.89 -21.10
N LEU A 442 -4.08 14.52 -22.11
CA LEU A 442 -3.60 14.42 -23.48
C LEU A 442 -3.76 15.78 -24.15
N LEU A 443 -2.66 16.34 -24.58
CA LEU A 443 -2.58 17.62 -25.29
C LEU A 443 -2.12 17.39 -26.72
N TRP A 444 -2.56 18.20 -27.66
CA TRP A 444 -2.12 18.13 -29.04
C TRP A 444 -1.83 19.51 -29.64
N SER A 445 -0.87 19.54 -30.51
CA SER A 445 -0.51 20.73 -31.31
C SER A 445 -0.79 20.42 -32.78
N PRO A 446 -1.96 20.80 -33.32
CA PRO A 446 -2.35 20.44 -34.69
C PRO A 446 -1.40 20.98 -35.76
N LYS A 447 -0.76 22.10 -35.49
CA LYS A 447 0.22 22.75 -36.38
C LYS A 447 1.66 22.42 -36.07
N MET A 448 1.92 21.65 -34.99
CA MET A 448 3.27 21.36 -34.48
C MET A 448 4.13 22.61 -34.28
N ASP A 449 3.50 23.71 -33.87
CA ASP A 449 4.11 25.03 -33.64
C ASP A 449 4.34 25.34 -32.16
N GLY A 450 4.08 24.37 -31.29
CA GLY A 450 4.22 24.50 -29.84
C GLY A 450 3.02 25.13 -29.13
N GLN A 451 1.94 25.42 -29.86
CA GLN A 451 0.66 25.79 -29.29
C GLN A 451 -0.18 24.53 -29.08
N TYR A 452 -0.50 24.24 -27.84
CA TYR A 452 -1.22 23.02 -27.45
C TYR A 452 -2.65 23.32 -27.06
N GLU A 453 -3.52 22.41 -27.41
CA GLU A 453 -4.92 22.35 -27.03
C GLU A 453 -5.17 21.12 -26.17
N PHE A 454 -6.09 21.23 -25.19
CA PHE A 454 -6.52 20.07 -24.44
C PHE A 454 -7.34 19.14 -25.32
N TYR A 455 -6.91 17.89 -25.41
CA TYR A 455 -7.62 16.87 -26.17
C TYR A 455 -8.58 16.07 -25.29
N CYS A 456 -8.10 15.35 -24.29
CA CYS A 456 -8.91 14.66 -23.29
C CYS A 456 -8.06 14.30 -22.05
N ASN A 457 -8.72 13.91 -20.96
CA ASN A 457 -8.02 13.36 -19.79
C ASN A 457 -8.11 11.83 -19.79
N LEU A 458 -6.98 11.15 -19.67
CA LEU A 458 -6.88 9.69 -19.72
C LEU A 458 -7.14 9.02 -18.38
N SER A 459 -7.01 9.75 -17.27
CA SER A 459 -7.13 9.18 -15.92
C SER A 459 -8.56 8.85 -15.49
N ALA A 460 -9.56 9.37 -16.22
CA ALA A 460 -10.96 9.02 -15.97
C ALA A 460 -11.29 7.54 -16.25
N TYR A 461 -10.39 6.83 -16.92
CA TYR A 461 -10.60 5.45 -17.35
C TYR A 461 -9.80 4.40 -16.57
N THR A 462 -8.78 4.83 -15.84
CA THR A 462 -7.92 3.89 -15.09
C THR A 462 -7.39 4.55 -13.82
N SER A 463 -7.65 3.97 -12.67
CA SER A 463 -7.04 4.44 -11.43
C SER A 463 -5.56 4.04 -11.38
N GLY A 464 -4.68 5.02 -11.15
CA GLY A 464 -3.27 4.80 -10.91
C GLY A 464 -2.40 4.47 -12.14
N ALA A 465 -2.94 4.41 -13.35
CA ALA A 465 -2.16 4.20 -14.57
C ALA A 465 -1.49 5.50 -15.05
N TYR A 466 -0.29 5.34 -15.65
CA TYR A 466 0.39 6.38 -16.42
C TYR A 466 0.48 5.99 -17.87
N TYR A 467 0.30 7.00 -18.73
CA TYR A 467 0.45 6.84 -20.15
C TYR A 467 1.67 7.62 -20.64
N GLY A 468 2.43 7.02 -21.52
CA GLY A 468 3.70 7.57 -21.99
C GLY A 468 3.74 7.81 -23.50
N ARG A 469 3.90 6.77 -24.26
CA ARG A 469 4.04 6.89 -25.72
C ARG A 469 2.71 7.01 -26.42
N VAL A 470 2.69 7.85 -27.45
CA VAL A 470 1.52 8.13 -28.27
C VAL A 470 1.86 7.88 -29.73
N PHE A 471 1.04 7.11 -30.43
CA PHE A 471 1.18 6.83 -31.86
C PHE A 471 -0.11 7.22 -32.59
N GLU A 472 0.03 7.89 -33.70
CA GLU A 472 -1.10 8.36 -34.50
C GLU A 472 -1.40 7.37 -35.64
N THR A 473 -2.66 7.06 -35.86
CA THR A 473 -3.16 6.28 -36.99
C THR A 473 -4.16 7.15 -37.79
N GLU A 474 -4.72 6.61 -38.88
CA GLU A 474 -5.72 7.36 -39.65
C GLU A 474 -7.01 7.62 -38.86
N ASP A 475 -7.45 6.68 -38.02
CA ASP A 475 -8.77 6.74 -37.37
C ASP A 475 -8.68 7.13 -35.88
N TYR A 476 -7.54 6.89 -35.21
CA TYR A 476 -7.40 7.10 -33.78
C TYR A 476 -5.93 7.28 -33.36
N VAL A 477 -5.79 7.70 -32.14
CA VAL A 477 -4.49 7.81 -31.47
C VAL A 477 -4.33 6.66 -30.48
N VAL A 478 -3.24 5.92 -30.59
CA VAL A 478 -2.88 4.82 -29.69
C VAL A 478 -2.06 5.34 -28.54
N ILE A 479 -2.53 5.16 -27.31
CA ILE A 479 -1.84 5.59 -26.10
C ILE A 479 -1.33 4.34 -25.36
N CYS A 480 -0.02 4.23 -25.24
CA CYS A 480 0.63 3.12 -24.58
C CYS A 480 0.84 3.40 -23.08
N PRO A 481 0.64 2.41 -22.20
CA PRO A 481 0.89 2.58 -20.78
C PRO A 481 2.39 2.69 -20.50
N ALA A 482 2.78 3.61 -19.61
CA ALA A 482 4.06 3.58 -18.92
C ALA A 482 3.95 2.82 -17.59
N ASN A 483 2.76 2.86 -16.98
CA ASN A 483 2.39 2.09 -15.80
C ASN A 483 0.91 1.73 -15.90
N GLY A 484 0.59 0.46 -16.05
CA GLY A 484 -0.77 -0.03 -16.23
C GLY A 484 -0.82 -1.20 -17.21
N GLN A 485 -2.00 -1.79 -17.36
CA GLN A 485 -2.21 -3.02 -18.14
C GLN A 485 -3.17 -2.81 -19.32
N GLU A 486 -3.24 -1.60 -19.87
CA GLU A 486 -4.15 -1.30 -20.98
C GLU A 486 -3.51 -0.36 -22.00
N ILE A 487 -3.78 -0.61 -23.27
CA ILE A 487 -3.58 0.34 -24.36
C ILE A 487 -4.92 1.08 -24.57
N LEU A 488 -4.88 2.40 -24.73
CA LEU A 488 -6.07 3.19 -25.03
C LEU A 488 -6.09 3.61 -26.49
N LEU A 489 -7.26 3.54 -27.11
CA LEU A 489 -7.52 4.16 -28.41
C LEU A 489 -8.38 5.40 -28.19
N VAL A 490 -7.91 6.54 -28.68
CA VAL A 490 -8.52 7.85 -28.48
C VAL A 490 -8.89 8.48 -29.81
N ALA A 491 -10.14 8.90 -29.95
CA ALA A 491 -10.66 9.64 -31.07
C ALA A 491 -11.77 10.60 -30.59
N ASP A 492 -12.07 11.66 -31.36
CA ASP A 492 -13.14 12.61 -31.05
C ASP A 492 -13.10 13.12 -29.59
N HIS A 493 -11.90 13.46 -29.11
CA HIS A 493 -11.66 13.97 -27.74
C HIS A 493 -12.06 13.02 -26.59
N ARG A 494 -12.10 11.71 -26.83
CA ARG A 494 -12.45 10.71 -25.82
C ARG A 494 -11.76 9.38 -26.07
N VAL A 495 -11.65 8.57 -25.04
CA VAL A 495 -11.25 7.17 -25.18
C VAL A 495 -12.41 6.39 -25.81
N VAL A 496 -12.16 5.83 -26.99
CA VAL A 496 -13.16 5.07 -27.75
C VAL A 496 -13.03 3.56 -27.53
N ARG A 497 -11.84 3.08 -27.17
CA ARG A 497 -11.60 1.66 -26.90
C ARG A 497 -10.46 1.48 -25.90
N ARG A 498 -10.64 0.50 -25.04
CA ARG A 498 -9.60 0.02 -24.09
C ARG A 498 -9.20 -1.38 -24.51
N ILE A 499 -7.91 -1.66 -24.55
CA ILE A 499 -7.34 -2.95 -24.92
C ILE A 499 -6.55 -3.46 -23.73
N PRO A 500 -7.14 -4.35 -22.92
CA PRO A 500 -6.45 -4.90 -21.76
C PRO A 500 -5.35 -5.85 -22.21
N LEU A 501 -4.20 -5.73 -21.56
CA LEU A 501 -3.11 -6.73 -21.64
C LEU A 501 -3.49 -7.94 -20.78
N HIS A 502 -2.95 -9.11 -21.12
CA HIS A 502 -3.13 -10.31 -20.30
C HIS A 502 -2.63 -10.05 -18.87
N ASP A 503 -3.38 -10.47 -17.88
CA ASP A 503 -2.97 -10.38 -16.47
C ASP A 503 -1.88 -11.44 -16.20
N ARG A 504 -0.62 -10.99 -16.20
CA ARG A 504 0.57 -11.83 -16.04
C ARG A 504 1.49 -11.39 -14.91
N CYS A 505 1.15 -10.31 -14.22
CA CYS A 505 1.94 -9.82 -13.10
C CYS A 505 1.07 -9.57 -11.87
N SER A 506 1.58 -9.98 -10.70
CA SER A 506 1.00 -9.67 -9.40
C SER A 506 1.17 -8.20 -8.97
N THR A 507 2.02 -7.45 -9.68
CA THR A 507 2.29 -6.02 -9.44
C THR A 507 1.85 -5.20 -10.64
N ALA A 508 1.70 -3.89 -10.48
CA ALA A 508 1.36 -3.00 -11.58
C ALA A 508 2.39 -3.13 -12.72
N ALA A 509 1.92 -3.50 -13.92
CA ALA A 509 2.77 -3.60 -15.11
C ALA A 509 3.45 -2.25 -15.38
N ARG A 510 4.75 -2.27 -15.69
CA ARG A 510 5.52 -1.08 -16.06
C ARG A 510 6.29 -1.34 -17.35
N PHE A 511 6.32 -0.30 -18.19
CA PHE A 511 6.99 -0.32 -19.47
C PHE A 511 7.99 0.84 -19.56
N ALA A 512 9.19 0.57 -20.09
CA ALA A 512 10.23 1.58 -20.32
C ALA A 512 9.85 2.53 -21.45
N GLY A 513 9.07 2.02 -22.41
CA GLY A 513 8.66 2.76 -23.59
C GLY A 513 7.91 1.89 -24.58
N ALA A 514 7.71 2.43 -25.78
CA ALA A 514 7.14 1.68 -26.88
C ALA A 514 7.77 2.16 -28.20
N TRP A 515 7.79 1.26 -29.19
CA TRP A 515 8.31 1.53 -30.54
C TRP A 515 7.29 1.10 -31.59
N GLN A 516 7.13 1.92 -32.62
CA GLN A 516 6.32 1.56 -33.76
C GLN A 516 7.23 1.10 -34.92
N ILE A 517 6.90 -0.05 -35.48
CA ILE A 517 7.57 -0.61 -36.69
C ILE A 517 6.46 -1.02 -37.67
N GLY A 518 6.28 -0.22 -38.71
CA GLY A 518 5.16 -0.41 -39.62
C GLY A 518 3.82 -0.39 -38.91
N PRO A 519 2.96 -1.41 -39.06
CA PRO A 519 1.67 -1.48 -38.38
C PRO A 519 1.75 -2.01 -36.91
N TYR A 520 2.94 -2.29 -36.41
CA TYR A 520 3.13 -2.92 -35.11
C TYR A 520 3.66 -1.94 -34.09
N ILE A 521 3.10 -1.97 -32.88
CA ILE A 521 3.61 -1.26 -31.70
C ILE A 521 4.13 -2.27 -30.70
N PHE A 522 5.39 -2.13 -30.29
CA PHE A 522 6.03 -2.96 -29.28
C PHE A 522 6.12 -2.22 -27.95
N LEU A 523 5.61 -2.81 -26.85
CA LEU A 523 5.81 -2.33 -25.49
C LEU A 523 7.07 -2.97 -24.90
N ILE A 524 7.98 -2.14 -24.40
CA ILE A 524 9.24 -2.57 -23.78
C ILE A 524 9.06 -2.74 -22.28
N PRO A 525 9.13 -3.96 -21.73
CA PRO A 525 8.78 -4.22 -20.33
C PRO A 525 9.85 -3.77 -19.33
N ILE A 526 9.38 -3.36 -18.13
CA ILE A 526 10.16 -3.26 -16.89
C ILE A 526 9.62 -4.25 -15.85
N ARG A 527 8.29 -4.28 -15.69
CA ARG A 527 7.59 -5.16 -14.75
C ARG A 527 6.44 -5.88 -15.44
N TYR A 528 6.72 -6.45 -16.57
CA TYR A 528 5.78 -7.29 -17.31
C TYR A 528 6.55 -8.46 -17.91
N PRO A 529 6.09 -9.72 -17.79
CA PRO A 529 6.88 -10.90 -18.12
C PRO A 529 6.98 -11.19 -19.62
N ALA A 530 6.49 -10.30 -20.49
CA ALA A 530 6.55 -10.46 -21.93
C ALA A 530 6.82 -9.11 -22.62
N ILE A 531 7.50 -9.13 -23.78
CA ILE A 531 7.45 -8.03 -24.73
C ILE A 531 6.12 -8.15 -25.46
N VAL A 532 5.36 -7.06 -25.53
CA VAL A 532 4.02 -7.08 -26.14
C VAL A 532 4.06 -6.41 -27.49
N ARG A 533 3.57 -7.07 -28.56
CA ARG A 533 3.32 -6.48 -29.86
C ARG A 533 1.82 -6.24 -30.06
N TYR A 534 1.43 -5.03 -30.37
CA TYR A 534 0.07 -4.65 -30.74
C TYR A 534 0.03 -4.39 -32.25
N ASP A 535 -0.85 -5.11 -32.96
CA ASP A 535 -1.12 -4.90 -34.39
C ASP A 535 -2.25 -3.87 -34.56
N ILE A 536 -1.91 -2.71 -35.09
CA ILE A 536 -2.82 -1.60 -35.32
C ILE A 536 -3.96 -1.98 -36.28
N MET A 537 -3.68 -2.83 -37.29
CA MET A 537 -4.61 -3.14 -38.39
C MET A 537 -5.76 -4.06 -37.94
N ASN A 538 -5.48 -5.01 -37.08
CA ASN A 538 -6.47 -6.02 -36.63
C ASN A 538 -6.77 -5.96 -35.13
N GLY A 539 -6.01 -5.18 -34.35
CA GLY A 539 -6.18 -5.04 -32.92
C GLY A 539 -5.69 -6.24 -32.10
N GLN A 540 -4.90 -7.13 -32.69
CA GLN A 540 -4.37 -8.31 -32.03
C GLN A 540 -3.16 -7.97 -31.14
N LEU A 541 -3.04 -8.70 -30.03
CA LEU A 541 -1.90 -8.66 -29.14
C LEU A 541 -1.12 -9.98 -29.23
N ASP A 542 0.17 -9.89 -29.46
CA ASP A 542 1.11 -11.00 -29.37
C ASP A 542 2.05 -10.79 -28.19
N TYR A 543 2.50 -11.89 -27.57
CA TYR A 543 3.35 -11.87 -26.39
C TYR A 543 4.61 -12.69 -26.64
N ILE A 544 5.77 -12.07 -26.50
CA ILE A 544 7.08 -12.71 -26.62
C ILE A 544 7.59 -12.97 -25.22
N ASP A 545 7.47 -14.24 -24.81
CA ASP A 545 7.90 -14.72 -23.51
C ASP A 545 9.40 -15.07 -23.49
N GLY A 546 9.96 -15.28 -22.30
CA GLY A 546 11.32 -15.80 -22.10
C GLY A 546 12.46 -14.79 -22.31
N TYR A 547 12.17 -13.54 -22.64
CA TYR A 547 13.20 -12.51 -22.76
C TYR A 547 13.91 -12.24 -21.42
N ALA A 548 13.18 -12.38 -20.32
CA ALA A 548 13.68 -12.09 -18.97
C ALA A 548 14.86 -13.00 -18.57
N ASP A 549 14.78 -14.28 -18.95
CA ASP A 549 15.84 -15.26 -18.67
C ASP A 549 17.12 -15.01 -19.51
N VAL A 550 17.00 -14.23 -20.57
CA VAL A 550 18.08 -14.03 -21.56
C VAL A 550 18.79 -12.71 -21.38
N ILE A 551 18.03 -11.59 -21.26
CA ILE A 551 18.61 -10.23 -21.29
C ILE A 551 18.14 -9.32 -20.16
N ALA A 552 17.30 -9.79 -19.22
CA ALA A 552 16.82 -8.95 -18.14
C ALA A 552 17.60 -9.21 -16.84
N GLN A 553 17.66 -8.19 -16.00
CA GLN A 553 18.11 -8.30 -14.62
C GLN A 553 16.92 -8.18 -13.70
N GLU A 554 16.74 -9.14 -12.82
CA GLU A 554 15.74 -9.04 -11.75
C GLU A 554 16.27 -8.14 -10.63
N VAL A 555 15.53 -7.07 -10.34
CA VAL A 555 15.78 -6.19 -9.20
C VAL A 555 14.45 -5.90 -8.53
N ASP A 556 14.28 -6.32 -7.27
CA ASP A 556 13.06 -6.10 -6.48
C ASP A 556 11.76 -6.55 -7.20
N GLY A 557 11.79 -7.72 -7.85
CA GLY A 557 10.66 -8.25 -8.62
C GLY A 557 10.37 -7.53 -9.94
N SER A 558 11.33 -6.75 -10.44
CA SER A 558 11.27 -6.08 -11.73
C SER A 558 12.31 -6.66 -12.66
N TRP A 559 11.91 -6.99 -13.90
CA TRP A 559 12.84 -7.40 -14.97
C TRP A 559 13.25 -6.18 -15.77
N THR A 560 14.31 -5.51 -15.35
CA THR A 560 14.81 -4.33 -16.05
C THR A 560 15.62 -4.76 -17.27
N VAL A 561 15.24 -4.29 -18.46
CA VAL A 561 16.04 -4.40 -19.67
C VAL A 561 16.94 -3.17 -19.85
N GLY A 562 17.92 -3.26 -20.73
CA GLY A 562 18.75 -2.14 -21.15
C GLY A 562 18.06 -1.24 -22.16
N GLY A 563 18.84 -0.55 -23.00
CA GLY A 563 18.34 0.30 -24.06
C GLY A 563 17.59 -0.48 -25.14
N SER A 564 16.70 0.22 -25.85
CA SER A 564 16.02 -0.34 -27.02
C SER A 564 15.96 0.67 -28.17
N CYS A 565 15.92 0.19 -29.40
CA CYS A 565 15.74 1.01 -30.59
C CYS A 565 15.10 0.20 -31.72
N VAL A 566 14.66 0.91 -32.75
CA VAL A 566 14.29 0.32 -34.03
C VAL A 566 15.50 0.41 -34.96
N TRP A 567 16.00 -0.72 -35.37
CA TRP A 567 17.08 -0.82 -36.37
C TRP A 567 16.57 -1.53 -37.62
N GLN A 568 16.46 -0.79 -38.72
CA GLN A 568 15.74 -1.24 -39.92
C GLN A 568 14.29 -1.65 -39.57
N ASP A 569 13.86 -2.86 -39.88
CA ASP A 569 12.53 -3.39 -39.54
C ASP A 569 12.56 -4.31 -38.32
N MET A 570 13.58 -4.20 -37.47
CA MET A 570 13.77 -5.02 -36.29
C MET A 570 13.74 -4.17 -35.03
N LEU A 571 13.22 -4.75 -33.95
CA LEU A 571 13.33 -4.22 -32.60
C LEU A 571 14.61 -4.77 -31.96
N ALA A 572 15.52 -3.88 -31.57
CA ALA A 572 16.70 -4.22 -30.78
C ALA A 572 16.50 -3.90 -29.32
N ILE A 573 16.81 -4.84 -28.39
CA ILE A 573 16.74 -4.67 -26.94
C ILE A 573 18.04 -5.20 -26.31
N ALA A 574 18.72 -4.34 -25.54
CA ALA A 574 19.99 -4.70 -24.90
C ALA A 574 19.79 -5.29 -23.50
N SER A 575 20.73 -6.09 -23.07
CA SER A 575 20.92 -6.46 -21.68
C SER A 575 21.46 -5.28 -20.87
N PRO A 576 20.96 -5.04 -19.64
CA PRO A 576 21.48 -3.99 -18.76
C PRO A 576 22.77 -4.37 -18.04
N THR A 577 23.22 -5.63 -18.15
CA THR A 577 24.33 -6.16 -17.34
C THR A 577 25.51 -6.66 -18.16
N ASP A 578 25.30 -6.96 -19.44
CA ASP A 578 26.32 -7.55 -20.31
C ASP A 578 26.13 -7.16 -21.78
N GLY A 579 26.93 -7.70 -22.67
CA GLY A 579 26.94 -7.39 -24.10
C GLY A 579 25.84 -8.03 -24.94
N ARG A 580 24.83 -8.69 -24.33
CA ARG A 580 23.76 -9.38 -25.08
C ARG A 580 22.73 -8.40 -25.62
N ILE A 581 22.30 -8.64 -26.85
CA ILE A 581 21.23 -7.86 -27.53
C ILE A 581 20.26 -8.85 -28.19
N LEU A 582 18.97 -8.69 -27.95
CA LEU A 582 17.91 -9.34 -28.72
C LEU A 582 17.55 -8.50 -29.94
N LEU A 583 17.55 -9.12 -31.13
CA LEU A 583 16.93 -8.60 -32.33
C LEU A 583 15.64 -9.36 -32.60
N ILE A 584 14.56 -8.63 -32.80
CA ILE A 584 13.22 -9.19 -33.01
C ILE A 584 12.67 -8.68 -34.32
N ASP A 585 12.42 -9.59 -35.26
CA ASP A 585 11.75 -9.24 -36.53
C ASP A 585 10.31 -8.83 -36.26
N ALA A 586 9.91 -7.65 -36.71
CA ALA A 586 8.63 -7.07 -36.40
C ALA A 586 7.44 -7.85 -36.96
N VAL A 587 7.62 -8.54 -38.08
CA VAL A 587 6.53 -9.28 -38.76
C VAL A 587 6.46 -10.71 -38.30
N THR A 588 7.57 -11.42 -38.31
CA THR A 588 7.63 -12.88 -38.04
C THR A 588 7.73 -13.22 -36.56
N LEU A 589 8.11 -12.24 -35.71
CA LEU A 589 8.46 -12.40 -34.29
C LEU A 589 9.63 -13.36 -34.06
N GLN A 590 10.45 -13.62 -35.09
CA GLN A 590 11.67 -14.38 -34.89
C GLN A 590 12.65 -13.56 -34.05
N VAL A 591 13.23 -14.22 -33.03
CA VAL A 591 14.14 -13.64 -32.05
C VAL A 591 15.55 -14.16 -32.34
N GLU A 592 16.50 -13.28 -32.50
CA GLU A 592 17.93 -13.58 -32.60
C GLU A 592 18.68 -12.98 -31.41
N LEU A 593 19.46 -13.82 -30.73
CA LEU A 593 20.32 -13.35 -29.62
C LEU A 593 21.74 -13.14 -30.16
N LEU A 594 22.19 -11.90 -30.07
CA LEU A 594 23.56 -11.51 -30.45
C LEU A 594 24.33 -11.11 -29.19
N ASN A 595 25.66 -11.28 -29.26
CA ASN A 595 26.54 -10.85 -28.18
C ASN A 595 27.62 -9.91 -28.77
N LEU A 596 27.61 -8.66 -28.29
CA LEU A 596 28.59 -7.65 -28.67
C LEU A 596 30.00 -8.00 -28.17
N ASP A 597 30.09 -8.46 -26.91
CA ASP A 597 31.35 -8.74 -26.23
C ASP A 597 31.09 -9.70 -25.07
N GLU A 598 31.64 -10.90 -25.15
CA GLU A 598 31.47 -11.95 -24.13
C GLU A 598 32.07 -11.55 -22.76
N GLN A 599 32.97 -10.54 -22.75
CA GLN A 599 33.60 -10.03 -21.54
C GLN A 599 32.99 -8.73 -21.04
N ASP A 600 31.92 -8.22 -21.67
CA ASP A 600 31.28 -6.99 -21.26
C ASP A 600 30.40 -7.21 -20.01
N GLU A 601 30.83 -6.66 -18.89
CA GLU A 601 30.09 -6.63 -17.61
C GLU A 601 29.35 -5.30 -17.38
N ASN A 602 29.39 -4.37 -18.36
CA ASN A 602 28.86 -3.03 -18.20
C ASN A 602 27.41 -2.86 -18.66
N GLY A 603 26.95 -3.75 -19.55
CA GLY A 603 25.63 -3.67 -20.14
C GLY A 603 25.42 -2.42 -21.00
N CYS A 604 24.25 -2.30 -21.62
CA CYS A 604 23.93 -1.18 -22.47
C CYS A 604 22.62 -0.50 -22.06
N LEU A 605 22.68 0.80 -21.79
CA LEU A 605 21.51 1.56 -21.35
C LEU A 605 20.80 2.28 -22.52
N VAL A 606 21.55 2.70 -23.56
CA VAL A 606 21.00 3.42 -24.71
C VAL A 606 21.47 2.76 -25.99
N LEU A 607 20.54 2.40 -26.85
CA LEU A 607 20.79 2.00 -28.24
C LEU A 607 20.33 3.12 -29.17
N MET A 608 21.15 3.45 -30.15
CA MET A 608 20.81 4.44 -31.18
C MET A 608 21.23 3.92 -32.54
N PRO A 609 20.31 3.75 -33.50
CA PRO A 609 20.63 3.33 -34.87
C PRO A 609 21.26 4.46 -35.68
N ASP A 610 22.26 4.11 -36.49
CA ASP A 610 22.90 5.01 -37.47
C ASP A 610 23.16 4.22 -38.73
N GLY A 611 22.20 4.19 -39.65
CA GLY A 611 22.28 3.39 -40.87
C GLY A 611 22.37 1.88 -40.61
N GLU A 612 23.51 1.27 -40.92
CA GLU A 612 23.78 -0.15 -40.66
C GLU A 612 24.37 -0.40 -39.27
N GLU A 613 24.77 0.63 -38.56
CA GLU A 613 25.39 0.57 -37.25
C GLU A 613 24.37 0.86 -36.12
N ILE A 614 24.64 0.31 -34.94
CA ILE A 614 23.96 0.64 -33.69
C ILE A 614 24.98 1.16 -32.67
N TRP A 615 24.78 2.34 -32.18
CA TRP A 615 25.56 2.92 -31.09
C TRP A 615 25.05 2.44 -29.76
N CYS A 616 25.94 1.95 -28.90
CA CYS A 616 25.67 1.39 -27.60
C CYS A 616 26.34 2.23 -26.52
N LEU A 617 25.55 2.91 -25.69
CA LEU A 617 26.04 3.62 -24.52
C LEU A 617 25.95 2.73 -23.28
N PRO A 618 27.01 2.63 -22.47
CA PRO A 618 27.07 1.71 -21.35
C PRO A 618 26.15 2.13 -20.21
N ARG A 619 25.67 1.15 -19.44
CA ARG A 619 25.03 1.38 -18.14
C ARG A 619 26.07 1.71 -17.07
N LYS A 620 27.24 1.04 -17.12
CA LYS A 620 28.36 1.25 -16.19
C LYS A 620 29.60 1.67 -16.96
N GLY A 621 30.39 2.55 -16.35
CA GLY A 621 31.59 3.07 -16.97
C GLY A 621 31.32 3.93 -18.21
N TYR A 622 32.32 4.22 -19.01
CA TYR A 622 32.26 5.23 -20.06
C TYR A 622 32.49 4.70 -21.49
N THR A 623 32.75 3.41 -21.67
CA THR A 623 33.10 2.80 -22.95
C THR A 623 31.90 2.79 -23.88
N ILE A 624 32.01 3.52 -24.99
CA ILE A 624 30.98 3.59 -26.03
C ILE A 624 31.36 2.61 -27.15
N ARG A 625 30.36 1.90 -27.67
CA ARG A 625 30.54 0.96 -28.77
C ARG A 625 29.71 1.38 -29.98
N CYS A 626 30.24 1.27 -31.15
CA CYS A 626 29.52 1.38 -32.41
C CYS A 626 29.62 0.01 -33.12
N TRP A 627 28.50 -0.63 -33.33
CA TRP A 627 28.40 -2.01 -33.75
C TRP A 627 27.58 -2.17 -35.03
N ASN A 628 28.05 -2.95 -35.94
CA ASN A 628 27.29 -3.36 -37.12
C ASN A 628 26.75 -4.79 -36.89
N PRO A 629 25.44 -4.99 -36.69
CA PRO A 629 24.86 -6.30 -36.39
C PRO A 629 25.04 -7.35 -37.47
N ARG A 630 25.16 -6.93 -38.76
CA ARG A 630 25.30 -7.85 -39.91
C ARG A 630 26.71 -8.36 -40.10
N THR A 631 27.70 -7.50 -39.86
CA THR A 631 29.12 -7.87 -40.06
C THR A 631 29.81 -8.32 -38.78
N GLY A 632 29.21 -8.03 -37.63
CA GLY A 632 29.80 -8.23 -36.31
C GLY A 632 30.93 -7.22 -35.98
N THR A 633 31.19 -6.22 -36.85
CA THR A 633 32.26 -5.24 -36.64
C THR A 633 31.90 -4.31 -35.48
N ILE A 634 32.85 -4.14 -34.55
CA ILE A 634 32.71 -3.25 -33.38
C ILE A 634 33.84 -2.24 -33.36
N LYS A 635 33.49 -0.98 -33.18
CA LYS A 635 34.44 0.10 -32.86
C LYS A 635 34.22 0.51 -31.40
N VAL A 636 35.29 0.71 -30.66
CA VAL A 636 35.29 1.00 -29.24
C VAL A 636 35.91 2.37 -28.99
N TYR A 637 35.25 3.18 -28.15
CA TYR A 637 35.70 4.51 -27.76
C TYR A 637 35.65 4.56 -26.21
N ALA A 638 36.82 4.63 -25.57
CA ALA A 638 36.97 4.54 -24.12
C ALA A 638 37.66 5.75 -23.47
N ASP A 639 38.40 6.54 -24.29
CA ASP A 639 39.31 7.57 -23.80
C ASP A 639 38.59 8.90 -23.51
N VAL A 640 37.55 8.85 -22.62
CA VAL A 640 36.88 10.06 -22.19
C VAL A 640 37.84 10.98 -21.43
N PRO A 641 37.61 12.34 -21.42
CA PRO A 641 38.45 13.27 -20.67
C PRO A 641 38.54 12.92 -19.19
N GLU A 642 39.72 13.05 -18.57
CA GLU A 642 39.94 12.76 -17.13
C GLU A 642 38.98 13.49 -16.19
N ASN A 643 38.48 14.66 -16.60
CA ASN A 643 37.54 15.47 -15.84
C ASN A 643 36.04 15.13 -16.11
N PHE A 644 35.75 14.08 -16.89
CA PHE A 644 34.41 13.54 -17.06
C PHE A 644 34.15 12.44 -16.03
N HIS A 645 33.13 12.59 -15.22
CA HIS A 645 32.72 11.61 -14.24
C HIS A 645 31.21 11.68 -14.03
N SER A 646 30.64 10.61 -13.49
CA SER A 646 29.25 10.61 -13.04
C SER A 646 29.15 11.28 -11.68
N GLU A 647 28.33 12.32 -11.58
CA GLU A 647 27.96 12.98 -10.31
C GLU A 647 26.68 12.35 -9.77
N HIS A 648 26.57 12.28 -8.43
CA HIS A 648 25.32 11.94 -7.75
C HIS A 648 24.72 10.56 -8.05
N VAL A 649 25.56 9.59 -8.40
CA VAL A 649 25.19 8.19 -8.44
C VAL A 649 24.61 7.79 -7.06
N PRO A 650 23.43 7.13 -7.00
CA PRO A 650 22.89 6.67 -5.74
C PRO A 650 23.90 5.87 -4.93
N LEU A 651 24.01 6.15 -3.62
CA LEU A 651 24.99 5.54 -2.70
C LEU A 651 25.03 4.01 -2.69
N ARG A 652 23.99 3.35 -3.20
CA ARG A 652 23.91 1.88 -3.34
C ARG A 652 24.75 1.29 -4.48
N PHE A 653 25.32 2.13 -5.35
CA PHE A 653 26.12 1.68 -6.47
C PHE A 653 27.60 1.94 -6.18
N GLU A 654 28.44 0.91 -6.28
CA GLU A 654 29.89 0.99 -6.08
C GLU A 654 30.66 1.47 -7.33
N CYS A 655 29.99 1.66 -8.45
CA CYS A 655 30.57 2.06 -9.73
C CYS A 655 29.77 3.19 -10.39
N GLU A 656 30.41 3.88 -11.30
CA GLU A 656 29.79 4.94 -12.07
C GLU A 656 28.73 4.40 -13.03
N MET A 657 27.47 4.74 -12.73
CA MET A 657 26.29 4.23 -13.39
C MET A 657 25.62 5.31 -14.23
N ASN A 658 25.06 4.90 -15.39
CA ASN A 658 24.23 5.74 -16.24
C ASN A 658 24.88 7.10 -16.57
N PRO A 659 26.12 7.15 -17.09
CA PRO A 659 26.76 8.41 -17.38
C PRO A 659 26.05 9.18 -18.51
N TRP A 660 25.39 8.47 -19.43
CA TRP A 660 24.80 8.99 -20.65
C TRP A 660 23.27 8.85 -20.66
N SER A 661 22.58 9.85 -21.24
CA SER A 661 21.13 9.80 -21.48
C SER A 661 20.80 9.54 -22.95
N SER A 662 21.60 10.08 -23.87
CA SER A 662 21.34 9.95 -25.29
C SER A 662 22.56 10.34 -26.13
N LEU A 663 22.52 10.03 -27.41
CA LEU A 663 23.49 10.52 -28.42
C LEU A 663 22.79 10.97 -29.69
N THR A 664 23.49 11.76 -30.48
CA THR A 664 23.09 12.18 -31.83
C THR A 664 24.28 12.09 -32.77
N VAL A 665 24.15 11.35 -33.83
CA VAL A 665 25.20 11.21 -34.86
C VAL A 665 24.96 12.19 -36.00
N ALA A 666 25.96 13.00 -36.34
CA ALA A 666 25.88 13.93 -37.43
C ALA A 666 27.23 13.98 -38.22
N GLY A 667 27.27 13.26 -39.32
CA GLY A 667 28.53 13.08 -40.09
C GLY A 667 29.56 12.32 -39.24
N ASP A 668 30.75 12.92 -39.08
CA ASP A 668 31.86 12.32 -38.29
C ASP A 668 31.78 12.70 -36.81
N THR A 669 30.78 13.48 -36.38
CA THR A 669 30.64 13.90 -34.98
C THR A 669 29.50 13.16 -34.30
N VAL A 670 29.73 12.63 -33.09
CA VAL A 670 28.76 12.10 -32.19
C VAL A 670 28.60 13.04 -31.01
N TYR A 671 27.40 13.58 -30.81
CA TYR A 671 27.06 14.43 -29.68
C TYR A 671 26.49 13.60 -28.56
N LEU A 672 27.07 13.70 -27.37
CA LEU A 672 26.75 12.85 -26.20
C LEU A 672 26.15 13.70 -25.08
N ALA A 673 24.93 13.41 -24.73
CA ALA A 673 24.26 14.04 -23.59
C ALA A 673 24.42 13.20 -22.33
N PRO A 674 24.77 13.81 -21.19
CA PRO A 674 24.90 13.08 -19.94
C PRO A 674 23.53 12.74 -19.32
N PHE A 675 23.49 11.65 -18.53
CA PHE A 675 22.44 11.41 -17.54
C PHE A 675 22.94 11.82 -16.15
N TRP A 676 23.87 11.06 -15.58
CA TRP A 676 24.60 11.44 -14.38
C TRP A 676 25.97 12.06 -14.65
N GLY A 677 26.40 12.06 -15.91
CA GLY A 677 27.66 12.69 -16.28
C GLY A 677 27.65 14.19 -16.06
N ASN A 678 28.80 14.74 -15.69
CA ASN A 678 28.96 16.15 -15.33
C ASN A 678 29.11 17.11 -16.55
N ARG A 679 29.24 16.58 -17.77
CA ARG A 679 29.52 17.35 -19.00
C ARG A 679 28.83 16.78 -20.22
N PHE A 680 28.53 17.64 -21.18
CA PHE A 680 28.21 17.27 -22.55
C PHE A 680 29.49 17.08 -23.34
N LEU A 681 29.61 16.01 -24.10
CA LEU A 681 30.79 15.70 -24.89
C LEU A 681 30.47 15.56 -26.38
N LYS A 682 31.46 15.79 -27.20
CA LYS A 682 31.48 15.40 -28.62
C LYS A 682 32.58 14.38 -28.83
N LEU A 683 32.32 13.39 -29.66
CA LEU A 683 33.26 12.39 -30.11
C LEU A 683 33.46 12.53 -31.63
N ASP A 684 34.68 12.62 -32.10
CA ASP A 684 35.03 12.51 -33.51
C ASP A 684 35.19 11.02 -33.86
N LYS A 685 34.36 10.55 -34.81
CA LYS A 685 34.34 9.11 -35.18
C LYS A 685 35.64 8.65 -35.87
N SER A 686 36.35 9.57 -36.53
CA SER A 686 37.54 9.25 -37.30
C SER A 686 38.82 9.18 -36.45
N THR A 687 38.92 10.07 -35.47
CA THR A 687 40.10 10.14 -34.57
C THR A 687 39.88 9.41 -33.26
N GLY A 688 38.63 9.24 -32.83
CA GLY A 688 38.29 8.72 -31.49
C GLY A 688 38.40 9.75 -30.36
N GLU A 689 38.72 10.99 -30.69
CA GLU A 689 38.96 12.05 -29.70
C GLU A 689 37.65 12.63 -29.16
N PHE A 690 37.57 12.78 -27.83
CA PHE A 690 36.49 13.46 -27.12
C PHE A 690 36.84 14.94 -26.88
N SER A 691 35.83 15.78 -27.00
CA SER A 691 35.92 17.20 -26.66
C SER A 691 34.64 17.69 -25.99
N GLU A 692 34.71 18.81 -25.30
CA GLU A 692 33.54 19.40 -24.64
C GLU A 692 32.54 19.94 -25.68
N TRP A 693 31.24 19.62 -25.47
CA TRP A 693 30.17 20.13 -26.28
C TRP A 693 29.46 21.26 -25.56
N GLN A 694 29.54 22.46 -26.09
CA GLN A 694 28.91 23.64 -25.54
C GLN A 694 27.40 23.61 -25.87
N VAL A 695 26.57 23.64 -24.82
CA VAL A 695 25.11 23.63 -24.92
C VAL A 695 24.53 24.87 -24.20
N PRO A 696 23.33 25.36 -24.58
CA PRO A 696 22.75 26.58 -24.01
C PRO A 696 22.11 26.38 -22.59
N PHE A 697 22.26 25.20 -22.02
CA PHE A 697 21.74 24.83 -20.71
C PHE A 697 22.77 24.03 -19.90
N LYS A 698 22.56 23.85 -18.59
CA LYS A 698 23.47 23.12 -17.73
C LYS A 698 23.32 21.60 -17.90
N ALA A 699 24.42 20.86 -17.78
CA ALA A 699 24.45 19.41 -17.86
C ALA A 699 23.60 18.76 -16.79
N THR A 700 23.66 19.28 -15.57
CA THR A 700 22.84 18.85 -14.45
C THR A 700 22.33 20.09 -13.72
N CYS A 701 21.05 20.15 -13.47
CA CYS A 701 20.49 21.13 -12.56
C CYS A 701 20.37 20.49 -11.18
N ARG A 702 21.14 21.04 -10.23
CA ARG A 702 20.82 20.84 -8.82
C ARG A 702 19.54 21.60 -8.57
N THR A 703 18.44 20.87 -8.49
CA THR A 703 17.19 21.42 -7.94
C THR A 703 17.19 21.20 -6.45
N ASP A 704 16.37 21.93 -5.73
CA ASP A 704 16.12 21.67 -4.31
C ASP A 704 15.57 20.25 -4.05
N ASN A 705 15.14 19.57 -5.11
CA ASN A 705 14.61 18.20 -5.14
C ASN A 705 15.65 17.14 -5.53
N GLY A 706 16.93 17.49 -5.59
CA GLY A 706 17.99 16.63 -6.10
C GLY A 706 18.38 16.97 -7.53
N TYR A 707 19.11 16.06 -8.17
CA TYR A 707 19.54 16.24 -9.56
C TYR A 707 18.46 15.74 -10.50
N LEU A 708 18.03 16.60 -11.42
CA LEU A 708 17.23 16.21 -12.56
C LEU A 708 18.14 16.18 -13.80
N PRO A 709 18.26 15.02 -14.45
CA PRO A 709 19.03 14.93 -15.69
C PRO A 709 18.33 15.64 -16.82
N VAL A 710 19.12 16.02 -17.83
CA VAL A 710 18.58 16.41 -19.12
C VAL A 710 18.06 15.17 -19.83
N TRP A 711 16.77 15.14 -20.11
CA TRP A 711 16.17 14.05 -20.87
C TRP A 711 16.35 14.28 -22.37
N GLY A 712 17.24 13.51 -22.97
CA GLY A 712 17.28 13.40 -24.43
C GLY A 712 16.14 12.47 -24.87
N CYS A 713 15.07 13.04 -25.43
CA CYS A 713 14.03 12.24 -26.06
C CYS A 713 14.56 11.57 -27.33
N ALA A 714 14.17 10.32 -27.56
CA ALA A 714 14.57 9.55 -28.74
C ALA A 714 13.88 10.00 -30.04
N GLY A 715 13.17 11.12 -30.01
CA GLY A 715 12.41 11.61 -31.14
C GLY A 715 13.15 12.57 -32.01
N PHE A 716 12.83 12.57 -33.29
CA PHE A 716 13.37 13.46 -34.31
C PHE A 716 12.20 14.16 -35.00
N LEU A 717 11.99 15.42 -34.66
CA LEU A 717 11.21 16.27 -35.53
C LEU A 717 12.11 16.70 -36.68
N ASP A 718 11.81 16.27 -37.89
CA ASP A 718 12.61 16.59 -39.11
C ASP A 718 14.12 16.28 -38.96
N LYS A 719 14.47 15.16 -38.34
CA LYS A 719 15.86 14.73 -38.03
C LYS A 719 16.57 15.56 -36.95
N GLU A 720 15.86 16.36 -36.20
CA GLU A 720 16.40 17.09 -35.05
C GLU A 720 16.13 16.36 -33.77
N LYS A 721 17.11 16.29 -32.88
CA LYS A 721 16.98 15.69 -31.55
C LYS A 721 16.25 16.63 -30.63
N ILE A 722 15.36 16.08 -29.82
CA ILE A 722 14.58 16.83 -28.83
C ILE A 722 15.19 16.63 -27.46
N TYR A 723 15.42 17.73 -26.76
CA TYR A 723 15.88 17.75 -25.36
C TYR A 723 14.85 18.44 -24.46
N TYR A 724 14.40 17.75 -23.45
CA TYR A 724 13.59 18.32 -22.37
C TYR A 724 14.50 18.54 -21.16
N ILE A 725 14.58 19.77 -20.69
CA ILE A 725 15.47 20.16 -19.60
C ILE A 725 14.72 20.41 -18.28
N PRO A 726 15.41 20.34 -17.14
CA PRO A 726 14.80 20.53 -15.80
C PRO A 726 14.03 21.85 -15.63
N GLU A 727 14.42 22.91 -16.35
CA GLU A 727 13.74 24.20 -16.34
C GLU A 727 12.40 24.18 -17.11
N ARG A 728 11.91 22.98 -17.49
CA ARG A 728 10.62 22.76 -18.16
C ARG A 728 10.55 23.41 -19.54
N ARG A 729 11.70 23.42 -20.22
CA ARG A 729 11.83 23.90 -21.59
C ARG A 729 12.24 22.76 -22.51
N VAL A 730 11.88 22.88 -23.77
CA VAL A 730 12.22 21.93 -24.83
C VAL A 730 13.13 22.60 -25.83
N TYR A 731 14.17 21.91 -26.23
CA TYR A 731 15.07 22.34 -27.27
C TYR A 731 15.08 21.33 -28.41
N ARG A 732 15.07 21.84 -29.64
CA ARG A 732 15.38 21.07 -30.86
C ARG A 732 16.84 21.25 -31.15
N PHE A 733 17.56 20.18 -31.36
CA PHE A 733 19.01 20.22 -31.72
C PHE A 733 19.21 19.69 -33.12
N ASN A 734 19.81 20.52 -33.98
CA ASN A 734 20.23 20.13 -35.30
C ASN A 734 21.72 19.76 -35.27
N GLY A 735 22.03 18.46 -35.37
CA GLY A 735 23.41 17.98 -35.33
C GLY A 735 24.31 18.45 -36.48
N ARG A 736 23.71 18.74 -37.65
CA ARG A 736 24.51 19.21 -38.81
C ARG A 736 24.99 20.64 -38.63
N THR A 737 24.18 21.50 -38.04
CA THR A 737 24.53 22.91 -37.81
C THR A 737 25.07 23.17 -36.38
N ASN A 738 25.02 22.19 -35.50
CA ASN A 738 25.32 22.29 -34.09
C ASN A 738 24.53 23.42 -33.40
N GLN A 739 23.25 23.55 -33.73
CA GLN A 739 22.40 24.61 -33.23
C GLN A 739 21.24 24.04 -32.36
N PHE A 740 20.99 24.74 -31.27
CA PHE A 740 19.80 24.54 -30.45
C PHE A 740 18.78 25.64 -30.75
N ILE A 741 17.54 25.22 -30.89
CA ILE A 741 16.39 26.11 -31.05
C ILE A 741 15.39 25.75 -29.93
N GLU A 742 15.04 26.72 -29.08
CA GLU A 742 14.00 26.53 -28.10
C GLU A 742 12.65 26.33 -28.79
N TYR A 743 11.98 25.22 -28.42
CA TYR A 743 10.66 24.90 -28.92
C TYR A 743 9.61 25.40 -27.90
N PRO A 744 8.68 26.27 -28.33
CA PRO A 744 7.71 26.82 -27.40
C PRO A 744 6.76 25.74 -26.87
N LEU A 745 6.47 25.82 -25.59
CA LEU A 745 5.42 25.05 -24.92
C LEU A 745 4.39 26.04 -24.40
N ALA A 746 3.39 26.35 -25.19
CA ALA A 746 2.29 27.22 -24.85
C ALA A 746 0.96 26.46 -24.90
N LEU A 747 0.07 26.78 -23.99
CA LEU A 747 -1.25 26.18 -23.89
C LEU A 747 -2.31 27.24 -24.18
N GLU A 748 -3.27 26.89 -25.03
CA GLU A 748 -4.42 27.72 -25.32
C GLU A 748 -5.16 28.12 -24.02
N PRO A 749 -5.57 29.40 -23.84
CA PRO A 749 -6.22 29.85 -22.61
C PRO A 749 -7.49 29.07 -22.24
N ALA A 750 -8.31 28.69 -23.22
CA ALA A 750 -9.50 27.87 -22.98
C ALA A 750 -9.18 26.44 -22.54
N SER A 751 -8.07 25.90 -23.01
CA SER A 751 -7.58 24.57 -22.67
C SER A 751 -7.02 24.47 -21.25
N ARG A 752 -6.49 25.58 -20.70
CA ARG A 752 -6.02 25.64 -19.31
C ARG A 752 -7.09 25.28 -18.30
N GLN A 753 -8.32 25.71 -18.54
CA GLN A 753 -9.44 25.42 -17.62
C GLN A 753 -9.89 23.96 -17.66
N LYS A 754 -9.54 23.25 -18.73
CA LYS A 754 -9.90 21.85 -18.93
C LYS A 754 -8.84 20.90 -18.38
N LEU A 755 -7.62 21.39 -18.12
CA LEU A 755 -6.59 20.56 -17.51
C LEU A 755 -7.06 20.05 -16.16
N ARG A 756 -6.76 18.80 -15.90
CA ARG A 756 -6.96 18.25 -14.57
C ARG A 756 -6.03 18.97 -13.60
N LYS A 757 -6.64 19.77 -12.74
CA LYS A 757 -5.94 20.41 -11.63
C LYS A 757 -5.79 19.39 -10.52
N GLY A 758 -4.62 19.34 -9.93
CA GLY A 758 -4.39 18.43 -8.84
C GLY A 758 -2.99 17.85 -8.83
N PHE A 759 -2.59 17.35 -7.67
CA PHE A 759 -1.25 16.87 -7.39
C PHE A 759 -1.15 15.36 -7.61
N GLY A 760 -1.16 14.96 -8.86
CA GLY A 760 -1.02 13.55 -9.19
C GLY A 760 -2.36 12.82 -9.34
N ARG A 761 -2.29 11.50 -9.25
CA ARG A 761 -3.39 10.62 -9.58
C ARG A 761 -4.35 10.52 -8.43
N ILE A 762 -5.47 11.20 -8.51
CA ILE A 762 -6.54 11.09 -7.55
C ILE A 762 -7.60 10.20 -8.15
N SER A 763 -8.01 9.17 -7.40
CA SER A 763 -9.12 8.31 -7.78
C SER A 763 -10.39 9.15 -7.90
N GLU A 764 -11.32 8.74 -8.77
CA GLU A 764 -12.56 9.47 -9.03
C GLU A 764 -13.31 9.83 -7.74
N TRP A 765 -13.37 8.92 -6.78
CA TRP A 765 -14.03 9.12 -5.48
C TRP A 765 -13.37 10.19 -4.60
N LEU A 766 -12.04 10.43 -4.70
CA LEU A 766 -11.38 11.53 -4.00
C LEU A 766 -11.82 12.90 -4.55
N ARG A 767 -12.28 13.00 -5.79
CA ARG A 767 -12.75 14.25 -6.37
C ARG A 767 -13.88 14.89 -5.59
N TYR A 768 -14.82 14.12 -5.09
CA TYR A 768 -15.96 14.66 -4.35
C TYR A 768 -15.59 15.17 -2.97
N GLY A 769 -14.51 14.68 -2.40
CA GLY A 769 -13.96 15.17 -1.13
C GLY A 769 -12.74 16.07 -1.27
N CYS A 770 -12.22 16.21 -2.49
CA CYS A 770 -11.01 16.97 -2.76
C CYS A 770 -11.36 18.28 -3.46
N LEU A 771 -11.02 19.40 -2.84
CA LEU A 771 -11.28 20.73 -3.35
C LEU A 771 -10.11 21.31 -4.15
N GLU A 772 -9.05 20.55 -4.39
CA GLU A 772 -7.86 21.00 -5.11
C GLU A 772 -8.17 21.44 -6.55
N ASP A 773 -9.19 20.85 -7.20
CA ASP A 773 -9.64 21.25 -8.53
C ASP A 773 -10.27 22.64 -8.55
N ALA A 774 -10.76 23.11 -7.40
CA ALA A 774 -11.41 24.41 -7.26
C ALA A 774 -10.44 25.53 -6.86
N TYR A 775 -9.27 25.15 -6.31
CA TYR A 775 -8.30 26.08 -5.73
C TYR A 775 -6.92 25.87 -6.30
N ASN A 776 -6.26 26.97 -6.60
CA ASN A 776 -4.92 26.95 -7.15
C ASN A 776 -3.84 26.85 -6.06
N THR A 777 -4.12 27.38 -4.87
CA THR A 777 -3.20 27.39 -3.73
C THR A 777 -3.91 27.10 -2.43
N LEU A 778 -3.16 26.74 -1.40
CA LEU A 778 -3.69 26.63 -0.03
C LEU A 778 -4.22 27.98 0.48
N GLU A 779 -3.59 29.08 0.09
CA GLU A 779 -4.04 30.44 0.41
C GLU A 779 -5.44 30.73 -0.13
N ASP A 780 -5.66 30.43 -1.43
CA ASP A 780 -6.99 30.57 -2.05
C ASP A 780 -8.03 29.69 -1.37
N PHE A 781 -7.65 28.49 -1.01
CA PHE A 781 -8.54 27.54 -0.30
C PHE A 781 -8.98 28.09 1.06
N LEU A 782 -8.05 28.66 1.84
CA LEU A 782 -8.34 29.26 3.14
C LEU A 782 -9.23 30.51 2.99
N GLN A 783 -8.93 31.38 1.99
CA GLN A 783 -9.68 32.62 1.76
C GLN A 783 -11.11 32.39 1.32
N ARG A 784 -11.33 31.45 0.40
CA ARG A 784 -12.67 31.19 -0.17
C ARG A 784 -13.51 30.26 0.69
N GLY A 785 -12.87 29.36 1.42
CA GLY A 785 -13.55 28.33 2.19
C GLY A 785 -14.25 27.28 1.30
N PHE A 786 -14.38 26.09 1.83
CA PHE A 786 -14.94 24.93 1.08
C PHE A 786 -16.44 25.03 0.79
N ALA A 787 -17.17 25.84 1.54
CA ALA A 787 -18.62 26.00 1.36
C ALA A 787 -18.99 26.74 0.06
N GLU A 788 -18.19 27.72 -0.36
CA GLU A 788 -18.46 28.51 -1.57
C GLU A 788 -18.32 27.71 -2.87
N GLN A 789 -17.57 26.60 -2.83
CA GLN A 789 -17.31 25.77 -4.01
C GLN A 789 -18.33 24.64 -4.19
N GLY A 790 -19.40 24.64 -3.40
CA GLY A 790 -20.45 23.63 -3.53
C GLY A 790 -20.05 22.25 -3.07
N PHE A 791 -19.15 22.14 -2.07
CA PHE A 791 -18.82 20.84 -1.47
C PHE A 791 -20.11 20.12 -1.03
N SER A 792 -20.32 18.92 -1.54
CA SER A 792 -21.46 18.06 -1.22
C SER A 792 -21.02 16.82 -0.46
N ARG A 793 -21.34 16.78 0.82
CA ARG A 793 -21.07 15.62 1.67
C ARG A 793 -21.76 14.36 1.16
N SER A 794 -22.98 14.48 0.66
CA SER A 794 -23.72 13.33 0.13
C SER A 794 -23.07 12.76 -1.14
N ALA A 795 -22.63 13.63 -2.06
CA ALA A 795 -21.93 13.19 -3.27
C ALA A 795 -20.58 12.54 -2.95
N GLN A 796 -19.85 13.05 -1.95
CA GLN A 796 -18.61 12.41 -1.47
C GLN A 796 -18.88 11.02 -0.91
N LEU A 797 -19.86 10.87 -0.03
CA LEU A 797 -20.19 9.58 0.58
C LEU A 797 -20.72 8.58 -0.46
N GLU A 798 -21.50 9.03 -1.43
CA GLU A 798 -21.96 8.21 -2.55
C GLU A 798 -20.76 7.67 -3.35
N ALA A 799 -19.85 8.54 -3.76
CA ALA A 799 -18.63 8.11 -4.44
C ALA A 799 -17.75 7.20 -3.58
N TYR A 800 -17.72 7.46 -2.27
CA TYR A 800 -16.94 6.64 -1.34
C TYR A 800 -17.50 5.23 -1.18
N SER A 801 -18.81 5.03 -1.41
CA SER A 801 -19.45 3.72 -1.37
C SER A 801 -18.94 2.74 -2.43
N GLU A 802 -18.28 3.23 -3.48
CA GLU A 802 -17.63 2.39 -4.51
C GLU A 802 -16.38 1.68 -4.00
N ILE A 803 -15.70 2.25 -2.98
CA ILE A 803 -14.45 1.70 -2.41
C ILE A 803 -14.59 1.26 -0.96
N ALA A 804 -15.74 1.47 -0.34
CA ALA A 804 -16.02 1.07 1.03
C ALA A 804 -17.52 0.71 1.19
N ALA A 805 -17.80 -0.53 1.52
CA ALA A 805 -19.13 -0.96 1.92
C ALA A 805 -19.43 -0.51 3.37
N HIS A 806 -20.70 -0.39 3.71
CA HIS A 806 -21.17 -0.05 5.06
C HIS A 806 -20.54 1.22 5.65
N ILE A 807 -20.43 2.27 4.84
CA ILE A 807 -19.87 3.58 5.26
C ILE A 807 -20.77 4.34 6.27
N ASP A 808 -21.91 3.81 6.61
CA ASP A 808 -22.85 4.30 7.63
C ASP A 808 -22.46 3.91 9.06
N GLY A 809 -21.43 3.07 9.23
CA GLY A 809 -20.93 2.59 10.51
C GLY A 809 -21.50 1.23 10.92
N THR A 810 -21.94 0.42 9.97
CA THR A 810 -22.57 -0.90 10.22
C THR A 810 -21.74 -2.10 9.76
N ALA A 811 -20.48 -1.89 9.36
CA ALA A 811 -19.62 -2.97 8.88
C ALA A 811 -19.42 -4.09 9.94
N GLY A 812 -19.21 -3.72 11.21
CA GLY A 812 -19.05 -4.71 12.29
C GLY A 812 -20.29 -5.59 12.48
N ILE A 813 -21.48 -4.99 12.38
CA ILE A 813 -22.74 -5.73 12.46
C ILE A 813 -22.87 -6.69 11.26
N ALA A 814 -22.60 -6.19 10.05
CA ALA A 814 -22.70 -7.00 8.83
C ALA A 814 -21.71 -8.18 8.85
N ILE A 815 -20.48 -7.95 9.32
CA ILE A 815 -19.46 -9.01 9.45
C ILE A 815 -19.93 -10.06 10.47
N HIS A 816 -20.35 -9.63 11.66
CA HIS A 816 -20.81 -10.56 12.70
C HIS A 816 -22.00 -11.40 12.25
N GLN A 817 -23.00 -10.79 11.63
CA GLN A 817 -24.18 -11.47 11.10
C GLN A 817 -23.79 -12.50 10.04
N TYR A 818 -23.02 -12.10 9.04
CA TYR A 818 -22.58 -13.00 7.96
C TYR A 818 -21.82 -14.22 8.50
N ILE A 819 -20.84 -14.00 9.38
CA ILE A 819 -20.03 -15.09 9.95
C ILE A 819 -20.87 -16.01 10.83
N SER A 820 -21.85 -15.45 11.57
CA SER A 820 -22.79 -16.25 12.36
C SER A 820 -23.68 -17.14 11.50
N GLU A 821 -24.16 -16.65 10.36
CA GLU A 821 -24.91 -17.42 9.37
C GLU A 821 -24.07 -18.55 8.76
N GLN A 822 -22.79 -18.27 8.44
CA GLN A 822 -21.89 -19.30 7.91
C GLN A 822 -21.60 -20.40 8.95
N LEU A 823 -21.45 -20.02 10.19
CA LEU A 823 -21.28 -20.98 11.30
C LEU A 823 -22.50 -21.89 11.46
N ASP A 824 -23.72 -21.34 11.34
CA ASP A 824 -24.96 -22.11 11.40
C ASP A 824 -25.11 -23.06 10.20
N ALA A 825 -24.77 -22.59 9.02
CA ALA A 825 -24.80 -23.40 7.80
C ALA A 825 -23.84 -24.62 7.90
N LYS A 826 -22.62 -24.38 8.45
CA LYS A 826 -21.62 -25.43 8.68
C LYS A 826 -22.13 -26.49 9.67
N LYS A 827 -22.72 -26.06 10.79
CA LYS A 827 -23.29 -26.96 11.81
C LYS A 827 -24.58 -27.66 11.33
N GLY A 828 -25.34 -27.05 10.41
CA GLY A 828 -26.54 -27.64 9.81
C GLY A 828 -26.25 -28.71 8.75
N GLY A 829 -25.10 -28.61 8.05
CA GLY A 829 -24.65 -29.61 7.06
C GLY A 829 -24.04 -30.89 7.67
N GLU A 830 -23.64 -30.85 8.95
CA GLU A 830 -23.12 -32.02 9.68
C GLU A 830 -24.23 -32.87 10.36
N ARG A 831 -25.47 -32.47 10.26
CA ARG A 831 -26.64 -33.21 10.71
C ARG A 831 -27.30 -33.98 9.55
#